data_6cb9da99e5cb7ef7c615c8da2e11665a
#
_entry.id   6cb9da99e5cb7ef7c615c8da2e11665a
#
_cell.length_a   1.000
_cell.length_b   1.000
_cell.length_c   1.000
_cell.angle_alpha   90.00
_cell.angle_beta   90.00
_cell.angle_gamma   90.00
#
_symmetry.space_group_name_H-M   'P 1'
#
loop_
_entity.id
_entity.type
_entity.pdbx_description
1 polymer ?
#
loop_
_entity_poly.entity_id
_entity_poly.type
_entity_poly.pdbx_seq_one_letter_code
_entity_poly.pdbx_strand_id
1 'polypeptide(L)'
;MSTAAAVAWESGKPLSIEEVEVAPPQKNEVRIKILFTSLCHTDVYFWDAKGQNPMFPRILGHEAGGIVESVGEGVTDLEPGDHVLPIFTGECKECAHCLSEESNMCDLLRINTDRGGMIHDGKSRFSINGKPIYHFLGTSTFSEYTVVHVGQVAKINPEAPLDKVCVLSCGMSTGFGATVNVAKPKKGQSLAIFGLGAVGLAAAEGARVSGASRIIGVDLNPSRFEQAKKFGVTEFVNPKDHDKPVQEVIVEMTGGGVDRSVECTGSIQAMISAFECVHDGWGVAVLVGVPNKDDAFKTHPVNLLNERTLKGTFFGNYKPRTDIPAVVEKYMNKELELDKFITHSVPFSEINKAFELMLAGEGLRSAVAWESGKPLSIEEVEVAPPQKSEVRIKILFTSLCHTDVYFWDAKGQNPLFPRILGHEAGGIVESVGEGVTDLEPGDHVLPIFTGECKECAHCLSEESNMCDLLRINTDRGEMIHDGKSRFSINGKPIYHFLGTSTFSEYTVVHVGQVAKINPEAPLDKVCVLSCGMSTGFGATVNVAKPKKGQSVAIFALGAVGLAAAEGARVSGASRIIGVDLNPSRFEQAMKFGVTEFVNPKDHDKPVQEVIVEMTGGGVDRSVECTGSIQAMISAFECVHDGWGVAVLVGVPNKDDAFKTHPVNLLNERTLKGTFFGNYKPRTDIPAVVEKYMNQELELDKFITHSVAFSEINKAFELMLAGEGLRCVIRMDA
;
A
#
# COMPACT_ATOMS: atom_id res chain seq x y z
N MET A 1 27.49 23.33 18.56
CA MET A 1 26.82 22.14 19.17
C MET A 1 26.61 21.15 18.07
N SER A 2 26.94 19.87 18.32
CA SER A 2 26.71 18.80 17.35
C SER A 2 25.38 18.09 17.68
N THR A 3 24.59 17.69 16.67
CA THR A 3 23.25 17.11 16.84
C THR A 3 22.85 16.31 15.62
N ALA A 4 21.93 15.35 15.78
CA ALA A 4 21.39 14.59 14.67
C ALA A 4 20.36 15.42 13.87
N ALA A 5 20.47 15.38 12.54
CA ALA A 5 19.52 15.98 11.62
C ALA A 5 19.31 15.11 10.37
N ALA A 6 18.09 15.13 9.82
CA ALA A 6 17.79 14.48 8.58
C ALA A 6 18.03 15.43 7.40
N VAL A 7 19.08 15.17 6.64
CA VAL A 7 19.55 16.03 5.54
C VAL A 7 19.07 15.48 4.21
N ALA A 8 18.38 16.31 3.45
CA ALA A 8 18.11 16.11 2.04
C ALA A 8 19.31 16.59 1.23
N TRP A 9 20.06 15.68 0.62
CA TRP A 9 21.23 16.01 -0.20
C TRP A 9 20.88 16.29 -1.65
N GLU A 10 19.87 15.59 -2.15
CA GLU A 10 19.41 15.68 -3.54
C GLU A 10 17.89 15.55 -3.60
N SER A 11 17.29 16.06 -4.68
CA SER A 11 15.86 15.95 -4.94
C SER A 11 15.40 14.49 -5.04
N GLY A 12 14.32 14.15 -4.33
CA GLY A 12 13.67 12.84 -4.41
C GLY A 12 14.49 11.66 -3.87
N LYS A 13 15.63 11.93 -3.20
CA LYS A 13 16.45 10.87 -2.57
C LYS A 13 16.14 10.73 -1.09
N PRO A 14 16.26 9.52 -0.52
CA PRO A 14 16.06 9.33 0.92
C PRO A 14 16.90 10.32 1.73
N LEU A 15 16.33 10.79 2.83
CA LEU A 15 17.05 11.64 3.78
C LEU A 15 18.12 10.80 4.51
N SER A 16 19.30 11.38 4.72
CA SER A 16 20.32 10.76 5.58
C SER A 16 20.34 11.42 6.97
N ILE A 17 20.40 10.60 8.02
CA ILE A 17 20.60 11.11 9.37
C ILE A 17 22.08 11.40 9.54
N GLU A 18 22.42 12.67 9.72
CA GLU A 18 23.78 13.18 9.81
C GLU A 18 24.03 13.87 11.16
N GLU A 19 25.25 13.85 11.60
CA GLU A 19 25.69 14.70 12.70
C GLU A 19 26.02 16.10 12.14
N VAL A 20 25.19 17.09 12.48
CA VAL A 20 25.34 18.47 12.02
C VAL A 20 25.76 19.40 13.15
N GLU A 21 26.53 20.41 12.81
CA GLU A 21 26.84 21.52 13.72
C GLU A 21 25.71 22.54 13.70
N VAL A 22 25.15 22.88 14.88
CA VAL A 22 24.15 23.94 15.04
C VAL A 22 24.78 25.12 15.74
N ALA A 23 24.85 26.26 15.06
CA ALA A 23 25.41 27.48 15.61
C ALA A 23 24.58 28.02 16.80
N PRO A 24 25.17 28.80 17.72
CA PRO A 24 24.40 29.49 18.74
C PRO A 24 23.44 30.52 18.12
N PRO A 25 22.29 30.80 18.77
CA PRO A 25 21.36 31.79 18.30
C PRO A 25 21.98 33.19 18.32
N GLN A 26 21.78 33.92 17.23
CA GLN A 26 22.21 35.31 17.09
C GLN A 26 21.10 36.26 17.57
N LYS A 27 21.24 37.56 17.30
CA LYS A 27 20.25 38.56 17.67
C LYS A 27 18.86 38.23 17.13
N ASN A 28 17.85 38.26 17.99
CA ASN A 28 16.46 37.91 17.72
C ASN A 28 16.24 36.44 17.25
N GLU A 29 17.16 35.56 17.57
CA GLU A 29 17.05 34.13 17.28
C GLU A 29 16.88 33.31 18.55
N VAL A 30 16.26 32.14 18.40
CA VAL A 30 16.03 31.18 19.49
C VAL A 30 16.48 29.80 19.02
N ARG A 31 17.27 29.09 19.84
CA ARG A 31 17.56 27.69 19.60
C ARG A 31 16.57 26.83 20.36
N ILE A 32 15.94 25.91 19.65
CA ILE A 32 14.87 25.05 20.16
C ILE A 32 15.33 23.61 20.08
N LYS A 33 15.17 22.87 21.17
CA LYS A 33 15.25 21.40 21.17
C LYS A 33 13.92 20.87 20.68
N ILE A 34 13.92 20.23 19.52
CA ILE A 34 12.73 19.61 18.92
C ILE A 34 12.48 18.27 19.59
N LEU A 35 11.28 18.04 20.10
CA LEU A 35 10.86 16.79 20.71
C LEU A 35 9.93 15.99 19.79
N PHE A 36 9.06 16.66 19.07
CA PHE A 36 8.14 16.07 18.10
C PHE A 36 8.08 16.93 16.84
N THR A 37 8.08 16.29 15.68
CA THR A 37 7.89 16.95 14.40
C THR A 37 6.93 16.12 13.54
N SER A 38 6.09 16.81 12.77
CA SER A 38 5.15 16.19 11.84
C SER A 38 5.63 16.36 10.41
N LEU A 39 5.36 15.39 9.56
CA LEU A 39 5.60 15.48 8.13
C LEU A 39 4.39 16.10 7.43
N CYS A 40 4.62 17.16 6.67
CA CYS A 40 3.62 17.84 5.87
C CYS A 40 3.84 17.56 4.37
N HIS A 41 2.78 17.61 3.58
CA HIS A 41 2.91 17.48 2.11
C HIS A 41 3.80 18.57 1.49
N THR A 42 3.91 19.74 2.14
CA THR A 42 4.85 20.78 1.74
C THR A 42 6.31 20.34 1.84
N ASP A 43 6.67 19.53 2.86
CA ASP A 43 8.03 18.96 2.96
C ASP A 43 8.32 18.04 1.78
N VAL A 44 7.36 17.18 1.44
CA VAL A 44 7.45 16.26 0.27
C VAL A 44 7.58 17.05 -1.03
N TYR A 45 6.78 18.10 -1.21
CA TYR A 45 6.79 18.94 -2.41
C TYR A 45 8.15 19.61 -2.66
N PHE A 46 8.82 20.10 -1.59
CA PHE A 46 10.16 20.68 -1.68
C PHE A 46 11.27 19.64 -1.71
N TRP A 47 11.06 18.46 -1.15
CA TRP A 47 11.97 17.32 -1.24
C TRP A 47 12.04 16.78 -2.67
N ASP A 48 10.91 16.59 -3.34
CA ASP A 48 10.82 16.13 -4.74
C ASP A 48 11.21 17.25 -5.73
N ALA A 49 11.14 18.52 -5.31
CA ALA A 49 11.49 19.74 -6.07
C ALA A 49 10.82 19.85 -7.44
N LYS A 50 9.71 19.16 -7.70
CA LYS A 50 8.93 19.30 -8.94
C LYS A 50 8.32 20.69 -9.02
N GLY A 51 8.70 21.46 -10.01
CA GLY A 51 8.21 22.83 -10.25
C GLY A 51 8.70 23.88 -9.26
N GLN A 52 9.77 23.60 -8.49
CA GLN A 52 10.43 24.53 -7.57
C GLN A 52 11.92 24.69 -7.93
N ASN A 53 12.54 25.76 -7.40
CA ASN A 53 13.99 25.92 -7.49
C ASN A 53 14.63 24.97 -6.45
N PRO A 54 15.34 23.93 -6.86
CA PRO A 54 15.97 23.00 -5.91
C PRO A 54 17.07 23.72 -5.12
N MET A 55 17.06 23.57 -3.79
CA MET A 55 18.06 24.11 -2.89
C MET A 55 18.54 23.00 -1.95
N PHE A 56 19.65 22.37 -2.27
CA PHE A 56 20.26 21.27 -1.52
C PHE A 56 21.74 21.53 -1.25
N PRO A 57 22.35 20.98 -0.18
CA PRO A 57 21.73 20.16 0.87
C PRO A 57 20.83 21.01 1.80
N ARG A 58 19.75 20.42 2.31
CA ARG A 58 18.75 21.12 3.11
C ARG A 58 18.21 20.26 4.24
N ILE A 59 17.93 20.86 5.40
CA ILE A 59 17.14 20.25 6.45
C ILE A 59 15.69 20.77 6.31
N LEU A 60 14.76 19.84 6.04
CA LEU A 60 13.34 20.12 5.90
C LEU A 60 12.64 20.17 7.27
N GLY A 61 11.30 20.14 7.29
CA GLY A 61 10.48 20.16 8.49
C GLY A 61 10.04 21.57 8.90
N HIS A 62 8.74 21.71 9.15
CA HIS A 62 8.14 23.00 9.54
C HIS A 62 6.91 22.85 10.46
N GLU A 63 6.59 21.63 10.88
CA GLU A 63 5.57 21.33 11.89
C GLU A 63 6.23 20.67 13.09
N ALA A 64 6.33 21.36 14.22
CA ALA A 64 7.00 20.77 15.38
C ALA A 64 6.57 21.37 16.72
N GLY A 65 6.88 20.64 17.77
CA GLY A 65 6.83 21.09 19.16
C GLY A 65 8.18 20.83 19.85
N GLY A 66 8.62 21.79 20.65
CA GLY A 66 9.91 21.67 21.31
C GLY A 66 10.03 22.58 22.53
N ILE A 67 11.23 22.61 23.08
CA ILE A 67 11.57 23.40 24.26
C ILE A 67 12.70 24.36 23.90
N VAL A 68 12.57 25.63 24.32
CA VAL A 68 13.64 26.62 24.18
C VAL A 68 14.87 26.14 24.94
N GLU A 69 16.01 26.03 24.24
CA GLU A 69 17.29 25.66 24.87
C GLU A 69 18.12 26.91 25.19
N SER A 70 18.16 27.86 24.25
CA SER A 70 18.87 29.12 24.45
C SER A 70 18.29 30.23 23.57
N VAL A 71 18.49 31.46 23.99
CA VAL A 71 18.01 32.67 23.31
C VAL A 71 19.14 33.60 22.95
N GLY A 72 19.01 34.26 21.79
CA GLY A 72 19.98 35.30 21.36
C GLY A 72 19.68 36.67 21.94
N GLU A 73 20.59 37.60 21.70
CA GLU A 73 20.41 39.00 22.08
C GLU A 73 19.12 39.58 21.55
N GLY A 74 18.38 40.35 22.37
CA GLY A 74 17.14 41.03 21.99
C GLY A 74 15.86 40.18 22.11
N VAL A 75 15.98 38.91 22.49
CA VAL A 75 14.82 38.07 22.82
C VAL A 75 14.44 38.34 24.28
N THR A 76 13.21 38.78 24.51
CA THR A 76 12.73 39.22 25.83
C THR A 76 11.47 38.48 26.30
N ASP A 77 10.80 37.78 25.43
CA ASP A 77 9.50 37.11 25.67
C ASP A 77 9.58 35.58 25.65
N LEU A 78 10.78 35.04 25.49
CA LEU A 78 11.10 33.62 25.60
C LEU A 78 12.31 33.40 26.50
N GLU A 79 12.30 32.31 27.25
CA GLU A 79 13.41 31.88 28.09
C GLU A 79 13.67 30.37 27.98
N PRO A 80 14.87 29.90 28.29
CA PRO A 80 15.16 28.46 28.33
C PRO A 80 14.16 27.71 29.22
N GLY A 81 13.61 26.60 28.69
CA GLY A 81 12.58 25.79 29.34
C GLY A 81 11.16 26.08 28.83
N ASP A 82 10.92 27.15 28.10
CA ASP A 82 9.60 27.42 27.50
C ASP A 82 9.21 26.37 26.47
N HIS A 83 7.98 25.89 26.54
CA HIS A 83 7.34 25.06 25.52
C HIS A 83 6.89 25.91 24.36
N VAL A 84 7.27 25.51 23.15
CA VAL A 84 7.07 26.33 21.96
C VAL A 84 6.73 25.51 20.72
N LEU A 85 6.04 26.18 19.80
CA LEU A 85 5.83 25.70 18.43
C LEU A 85 6.58 26.64 17.46
N PRO A 86 7.58 26.16 16.71
CA PRO A 86 8.16 26.88 15.59
C PRO A 86 7.17 26.86 14.41
N ILE A 87 6.95 28.02 13.78
CA ILE A 87 5.93 28.22 12.75
C ILE A 87 6.57 28.82 11.49
N PHE A 88 6.23 28.26 10.32
CA PHE A 88 6.85 28.60 9.03
C PHE A 88 6.58 30.04 8.53
N THR A 89 5.60 30.71 9.10
CA THR A 89 5.36 32.15 8.92
C THR A 89 5.50 32.84 10.25
N GLY A 90 5.79 34.15 10.27
CA GLY A 90 6.08 34.84 11.51
C GLY A 90 5.24 36.08 11.76
N GLU A 91 5.38 36.63 12.97
CA GLU A 91 4.71 37.80 13.46
C GLU A 91 5.71 38.73 14.17
N CYS A 92 6.00 39.89 13.58
CA CYS A 92 6.89 40.89 14.23
C CYS A 92 6.17 41.75 15.29
N LYS A 93 4.83 41.78 15.29
CA LYS A 93 3.95 42.62 16.16
C LYS A 93 4.03 44.14 15.93
N GLU A 94 4.77 44.60 14.92
CA GLU A 94 5.06 46.04 14.72
C GLU A 94 4.59 46.56 13.34
N CYS A 95 4.62 45.71 12.29
CA CYS A 95 4.24 46.15 10.95
C CYS A 95 2.72 46.29 10.78
N ALA A 96 2.30 47.02 9.75
CA ALA A 96 0.89 47.29 9.47
C ALA A 96 0.06 45.98 9.34
N HIS A 97 0.62 44.92 8.72
CA HIS A 97 -0.05 43.64 8.60
C HIS A 97 -0.22 42.93 9.95
N CYS A 98 0.79 42.97 10.83
CA CYS A 98 0.68 42.39 12.16
C CYS A 98 -0.29 43.14 13.08
N LEU A 99 -0.45 44.44 12.87
CA LEU A 99 -1.37 45.27 13.62
C LEU A 99 -2.81 45.24 13.07
N SER A 100 -2.99 44.80 11.81
CA SER A 100 -4.32 44.65 11.19
C SER A 100 -5.01 43.38 11.70
N GLU A 101 -6.31 43.45 11.95
CA GLU A 101 -7.15 42.27 12.26
C GLU A 101 -7.42 41.38 11.04
N GLU A 102 -7.11 41.84 9.83
CA GLU A 102 -7.47 41.16 8.57
C GLU A 102 -6.30 40.39 7.93
N SER A 103 -5.07 40.53 8.45
CA SER A 103 -3.88 39.98 7.77
C SER A 103 -2.86 39.37 8.73
N ASN A 104 -2.27 38.25 8.30
CA ASN A 104 -1.10 37.63 8.95
C ASN A 104 0.17 37.73 8.07
N MET A 105 0.15 38.55 7.02
CA MET A 105 1.24 38.66 6.04
C MET A 105 2.34 39.63 6.53
N CYS A 106 3.01 39.28 7.63
CA CYS A 106 4.08 40.08 8.22
C CYS A 106 5.13 40.52 7.18
N ASP A 107 5.44 41.87 7.16
CA ASP A 107 6.41 42.41 6.19
C ASP A 107 7.80 41.82 6.34
N LEU A 108 8.22 41.52 7.55
CA LEU A 108 9.54 40.94 7.84
C LEU A 108 9.59 39.44 7.69
N LEU A 109 8.55 38.69 8.20
CA LEU A 109 8.62 37.26 8.50
C LEU A 109 7.60 36.41 7.73
N ARG A 110 6.90 36.98 6.74
CA ARG A 110 6.01 36.18 5.89
C ARG A 110 6.76 35.04 5.20
N ILE A 111 6.03 34.02 4.84
CA ILE A 111 6.57 32.84 4.18
C ILE A 111 7.50 33.22 3.01
N ASN A 112 8.68 32.57 2.95
CA ASN A 112 9.62 32.69 1.86
C ASN A 112 10.31 31.34 1.64
N THR A 113 9.95 30.65 0.55
CA THR A 113 10.42 29.32 0.19
C THR A 113 11.82 29.32 -0.39
N ASP A 114 12.29 30.45 -0.93
CA ASP A 114 13.62 30.60 -1.54
C ASP A 114 14.71 31.01 -0.53
N ARG A 115 14.34 31.23 0.73
CA ARG A 115 15.28 31.58 1.78
C ARG A 115 15.96 30.32 2.33
N GLY A 116 17.26 30.19 2.13
CA GLY A 116 18.07 29.10 2.64
C GLY A 116 18.91 29.44 3.90
N GLY A 117 18.78 30.64 4.44
CA GLY A 117 19.50 31.12 5.62
C GLY A 117 18.64 32.02 6.51
N MET A 118 19.22 32.51 7.61
CA MET A 118 18.52 33.38 8.55
C MET A 118 18.31 34.79 7.97
N ILE A 119 17.28 35.46 8.47
CA ILE A 119 16.77 36.70 7.86
C ILE A 119 17.73 37.90 8.01
N HIS A 120 18.52 37.95 9.07
CA HIS A 120 19.38 39.10 9.34
C HIS A 120 20.68 39.11 8.56
N ASP A 121 21.29 37.94 8.33
CA ASP A 121 22.63 37.84 7.74
C ASP A 121 22.71 36.88 6.53
N GLY A 122 21.58 36.24 6.17
CA GLY A 122 21.52 35.29 5.06
C GLY A 122 22.30 34.00 5.29
N LYS A 123 22.87 33.79 6.50
CA LYS A 123 23.69 32.62 6.80
C LYS A 123 22.88 31.49 7.40
N SER A 124 23.24 30.27 7.05
CA SER A 124 22.70 29.10 7.73
C SER A 124 23.24 28.98 9.16
N ARG A 125 22.44 28.40 10.04
CA ARG A 125 22.87 27.97 11.39
C ARG A 125 23.26 26.50 11.44
N PHE A 126 23.17 25.80 10.30
CA PHE A 126 23.57 24.39 10.17
C PHE A 126 24.81 24.27 9.29
N SER A 127 25.75 23.40 9.69
CA SER A 127 26.91 23.05 8.88
C SER A 127 27.36 21.61 9.10
N ILE A 128 28.02 21.03 8.09
CA ILE A 128 28.77 19.78 8.17
C ILE A 128 30.18 20.04 7.68
N ASN A 129 31.20 19.81 8.52
CA ASN A 129 32.60 20.04 8.17
C ASN A 129 32.82 21.48 7.62
N GLY A 130 32.17 22.48 8.24
CA GLY A 130 32.25 23.88 7.86
C GLY A 130 31.50 24.25 6.56
N LYS A 131 30.81 23.32 5.91
CA LYS A 131 29.94 23.61 4.74
C LYS A 131 28.49 23.85 5.22
N PRO A 132 27.84 24.93 4.78
CA PRO A 132 26.47 25.23 5.20
C PRO A 132 25.46 24.23 4.65
N ILE A 133 24.46 23.87 5.48
CA ILE A 133 23.25 23.14 5.10
C ILE A 133 22.11 24.16 5.13
N TYR A 134 21.32 24.26 4.07
CA TYR A 134 20.28 25.29 3.95
C TYR A 134 19.10 25.06 4.89
N HIS A 135 18.54 26.17 5.39
CA HIS A 135 17.29 26.19 6.13
C HIS A 135 16.08 25.95 5.21
N PHE A 136 15.01 25.45 5.79
CA PHE A 136 13.68 25.34 5.16
C PHE A 136 12.67 26.18 5.92
N LEU A 137 12.04 27.15 5.24
CA LEU A 137 11.02 28.05 5.80
C LEU A 137 11.42 28.78 7.10
N GLY A 138 12.71 28.82 7.40
CA GLY A 138 13.22 29.41 8.64
C GLY A 138 13.02 28.56 9.89
N THR A 139 12.58 27.31 9.75
CA THR A 139 12.26 26.39 10.86
C THR A 139 13.13 25.13 10.90
N SER A 140 13.23 24.36 9.80
CA SER A 140 14.11 23.17 9.69
C SER A 140 13.99 22.21 10.86
N THR A 141 12.78 21.68 11.09
CA THR A 141 12.48 20.90 12.29
C THR A 141 12.84 19.41 12.21
N PHE A 142 13.33 18.93 11.05
CA PHE A 142 13.88 17.57 10.95
C PHE A 142 15.31 17.52 11.50
N SER A 143 15.46 18.01 12.71
CA SER A 143 16.71 18.07 13.48
C SER A 143 16.38 18.06 14.97
N GLU A 144 17.22 17.46 15.79
CA GLU A 144 17.03 17.51 17.26
C GLU A 144 17.10 18.94 17.83
N TYR A 145 17.86 19.81 17.17
CA TYR A 145 17.93 21.24 17.51
C TYR A 145 17.83 22.09 16.25
N THR A 146 17.07 23.17 16.33
CA THR A 146 16.99 24.17 15.26
C THR A 146 17.13 25.57 15.81
N VAL A 147 17.52 26.51 14.94
CA VAL A 147 17.56 27.94 15.25
C VAL A 147 16.55 28.66 14.39
N VAL A 148 15.65 29.41 15.02
CA VAL A 148 14.57 30.12 14.34
C VAL A 148 14.54 31.58 14.81
N HIS A 149 13.96 32.47 14.00
CA HIS A 149 13.71 33.85 14.42
C HIS A 149 12.61 33.89 15.49
N VAL A 150 12.79 34.69 16.56
CA VAL A 150 11.83 34.77 17.68
C VAL A 150 10.40 35.06 17.23
N GLY A 151 10.21 35.84 16.16
CA GLY A 151 8.90 36.12 15.58
C GLY A 151 8.23 34.92 14.89
N GLN A 152 8.90 33.80 14.74
CA GLN A 152 8.37 32.54 14.22
C GLN A 152 8.12 31.50 15.32
N VAL A 153 8.13 31.92 16.60
CA VAL A 153 8.01 31.03 17.76
C VAL A 153 6.77 31.41 18.57
N ALA A 154 5.83 30.49 18.69
CA ALA A 154 4.67 30.62 19.58
C ALA A 154 4.99 29.95 20.93
N LYS A 155 4.99 30.72 22.03
CA LYS A 155 5.04 30.18 23.39
C LYS A 155 3.68 29.61 23.75
N ILE A 156 3.66 28.37 24.23
CA ILE A 156 2.42 27.65 24.53
C ILE A 156 2.39 27.19 26.00
N ASN A 157 1.22 26.72 26.42
CA ASN A 157 1.03 26.12 27.73
C ASN A 157 2.01 24.96 27.96
N PRO A 158 2.81 24.95 29.02
CA PRO A 158 3.79 23.90 29.28
C PRO A 158 3.17 22.52 29.55
N GLU A 159 1.88 22.46 29.92
CA GLU A 159 1.15 21.20 30.11
C GLU A 159 0.62 20.63 28.79
N ALA A 160 0.71 21.36 27.67
CA ALA A 160 0.20 20.90 26.38
C ALA A 160 1.09 19.74 25.85
N PRO A 161 0.48 18.60 25.43
CA PRO A 161 1.21 17.46 24.91
C PRO A 161 1.81 17.80 23.54
N LEU A 162 3.14 17.95 23.50
CA LEU A 162 3.87 18.41 22.30
C LEU A 162 3.68 17.45 21.10
N ASP A 163 3.51 16.14 21.35
CA ASP A 163 3.22 15.13 20.34
C ASP A 163 1.86 15.32 19.64
N LYS A 164 0.95 16.07 20.25
CA LYS A 164 -0.38 16.41 19.70
C LYS A 164 -0.42 17.81 19.09
N VAL A 165 0.08 18.79 19.84
CA VAL A 165 -0.04 20.19 19.41
C VAL A 165 0.95 20.60 18.31
N CYS A 166 1.97 19.78 18.00
CA CYS A 166 2.92 20.04 16.92
C CYS A 166 2.24 20.26 15.56
N VAL A 167 1.11 19.58 15.28
CA VAL A 167 0.36 19.72 14.01
C VAL A 167 -0.29 21.10 13.84
N LEU A 168 -0.38 21.87 14.92
CA LEU A 168 -0.86 23.26 14.87
C LEU A 168 0.14 24.23 14.22
N SER A 169 1.38 23.80 14.03
CA SER A 169 2.41 24.64 13.40
C SER A 169 2.17 24.88 11.90
N CYS A 170 1.34 24.06 11.21
CA CYS A 170 1.02 24.25 9.80
C CYS A 170 -0.36 23.72 9.41
N GLY A 171 -0.46 22.45 9.01
CA GLY A 171 -1.59 21.91 8.24
C GLY A 171 -2.95 22.05 8.94
N MET A 172 -3.01 21.74 10.22
CA MET A 172 -4.26 21.85 10.99
C MET A 172 -4.72 23.31 11.11
N SER A 173 -3.85 24.22 11.54
CA SER A 173 -4.18 25.65 11.66
C SER A 173 -4.53 26.27 10.31
N THR A 174 -3.85 25.84 9.23
CA THR A 174 -4.11 26.31 7.88
C THR A 174 -5.53 25.99 7.42
N GLY A 175 -5.96 24.76 7.48
CA GLY A 175 -7.30 24.34 7.03
C GLY A 175 -8.42 24.83 7.94
N PHE A 176 -8.26 24.66 9.24
CA PHE A 176 -9.23 25.11 10.23
C PHE A 176 -9.41 26.63 10.17
N GLY A 177 -8.32 27.39 10.16
CA GLY A 177 -8.35 28.86 10.06
C GLY A 177 -8.90 29.37 8.73
N ALA A 178 -8.58 28.69 7.61
CA ALA A 178 -9.17 29.04 6.31
C ALA A 178 -10.70 29.04 6.37
N THR A 179 -11.25 28.11 7.13
CA THR A 179 -12.71 28.03 7.32
C THR A 179 -13.21 29.05 8.34
N VAL A 180 -12.68 29.05 9.56
CA VAL A 180 -13.27 29.87 10.66
C VAL A 180 -12.90 31.34 10.57
N ASN A 181 -11.70 31.68 10.07
CA ASN A 181 -11.22 33.06 10.02
C ASN A 181 -11.45 33.72 8.66
N VAL A 182 -11.47 32.97 7.54
CA VAL A 182 -11.50 33.54 6.18
C VAL A 182 -12.81 33.25 5.46
N ALA A 183 -13.25 32.02 5.36
CA ALA A 183 -14.54 31.64 4.76
C ALA A 183 -15.72 32.06 5.63
N LYS A 184 -15.57 31.98 6.96
CA LYS A 184 -16.55 32.43 7.99
C LYS A 184 -17.96 31.92 7.70
N PRO A 185 -18.19 30.60 7.59
CA PRO A 185 -19.52 30.08 7.37
C PRO A 185 -20.41 30.41 8.59
N LYS A 186 -21.65 30.84 8.33
CA LYS A 186 -22.65 31.01 9.37
C LYS A 186 -23.33 29.69 9.69
N LYS A 187 -23.85 29.54 10.89
CA LYS A 187 -24.64 28.36 11.28
C LYS A 187 -25.76 28.10 10.25
N GLY A 188 -25.83 26.86 9.80
CA GLY A 188 -26.82 26.40 8.80
C GLY A 188 -26.39 26.56 7.33
N GLN A 189 -25.27 27.20 7.04
CA GLN A 189 -24.76 27.36 5.67
C GLN A 189 -24.13 26.04 5.15
N SER A 190 -23.98 25.98 3.82
CA SER A 190 -23.34 24.90 3.09
C SER A 190 -21.88 25.22 2.76
N LEU A 191 -21.03 24.20 2.75
CA LEU A 191 -19.63 24.37 2.43
C LEU A 191 -19.10 23.19 1.59
N ALA A 192 -18.31 23.48 0.54
CA ALA A 192 -17.59 22.49 -0.24
C ALA A 192 -16.09 22.54 0.07
N ILE A 193 -15.46 21.36 0.24
CA ILE A 193 -14.04 21.21 0.54
C ILE A 193 -13.40 20.38 -0.55
N PHE A 194 -12.42 20.95 -1.24
CA PHE A 194 -11.69 20.29 -2.32
C PHE A 194 -10.36 19.74 -1.78
N GLY A 195 -10.21 18.42 -1.82
CA GLY A 195 -9.10 17.67 -1.22
C GLY A 195 -9.36 17.33 0.26
N LEU A 196 -9.45 16.04 0.57
CA LEU A 196 -9.71 15.51 1.91
C LEU A 196 -8.43 14.97 2.59
N GLY A 197 -7.28 15.61 2.30
CA GLY A 197 -6.03 15.43 3.05
C GLY A 197 -6.08 16.15 4.40
N ALA A 198 -4.96 16.18 5.14
CA ALA A 198 -4.90 16.77 6.49
C ALA A 198 -5.46 18.20 6.55
N VAL A 199 -5.10 19.06 5.58
CA VAL A 199 -5.59 20.45 5.50
C VAL A 199 -7.11 20.50 5.22
N GLY A 200 -7.60 19.67 4.30
CA GLY A 200 -9.04 19.61 3.99
C GLY A 200 -9.88 19.04 5.14
N LEU A 201 -9.37 18.03 5.84
CA LEU A 201 -10.02 17.51 7.05
C LEU A 201 -10.06 18.57 8.17
N ALA A 202 -9.02 19.38 8.29
CA ALA A 202 -9.01 20.52 9.21
C ALA A 202 -10.03 21.60 8.79
N ALA A 203 -10.19 21.87 7.50
CA ALA A 203 -11.24 22.75 6.98
C ALA A 203 -12.64 22.20 7.28
N ALA A 204 -12.85 20.87 7.16
CA ALA A 204 -14.11 20.22 7.51
C ALA A 204 -14.43 20.37 9.01
N GLU A 205 -13.44 20.16 9.87
CA GLU A 205 -13.60 20.39 11.30
C GLU A 205 -13.99 21.84 11.62
N GLY A 206 -13.36 22.80 10.94
CA GLY A 206 -13.72 24.21 11.04
C GLY A 206 -15.17 24.49 10.63
N ALA A 207 -15.65 23.84 9.56
CA ALA A 207 -17.03 23.95 9.10
C ALA A 207 -18.02 23.33 10.11
N ARG A 208 -17.68 22.15 10.66
CA ARG A 208 -18.46 21.47 11.69
C ARG A 208 -18.62 22.35 12.94
N VAL A 209 -17.52 22.88 13.45
CA VAL A 209 -17.52 23.75 14.65
C VAL A 209 -18.28 25.05 14.40
N SER A 210 -18.21 25.60 13.18
CA SER A 210 -18.99 26.76 12.77
C SER A 210 -20.50 26.49 12.61
N GLY A 211 -20.93 25.21 12.69
CA GLY A 211 -22.32 24.82 12.57
C GLY A 211 -22.86 24.79 11.14
N ALA A 212 -22.01 24.51 10.15
CA ALA A 212 -22.45 24.25 8.78
C ALA A 212 -23.43 23.08 8.75
N SER A 213 -24.51 23.19 7.95
CA SER A 213 -25.55 22.15 7.85
C SER A 213 -25.25 21.09 6.80
N ARG A 214 -24.49 21.46 5.77
CA ARG A 214 -24.02 20.58 4.69
C ARG A 214 -22.53 20.82 4.47
N ILE A 215 -21.74 19.77 4.53
CA ILE A 215 -20.30 19.81 4.27
C ILE A 215 -20.04 18.78 3.17
N ILE A 216 -19.77 19.27 1.96
CA ILE A 216 -19.55 18.45 0.77
C ILE A 216 -18.06 18.27 0.59
N GLY A 217 -17.56 17.03 0.74
CA GLY A 217 -16.18 16.67 0.52
C GLY A 217 -15.95 16.25 -0.94
N VAL A 218 -14.98 16.88 -1.59
CA VAL A 218 -14.57 16.57 -2.97
C VAL A 218 -13.16 15.97 -2.95
N ASP A 219 -13.01 14.73 -3.37
CA ASP A 219 -11.71 14.08 -3.49
C ASP A 219 -11.72 13.05 -4.63
N LEU A 220 -10.57 12.85 -5.26
CA LEU A 220 -10.38 11.82 -6.29
C LEU A 220 -10.20 10.41 -5.69
N ASN A 221 -9.90 10.35 -4.39
CA ASN A 221 -9.69 9.10 -3.65
C ASN A 221 -10.88 8.83 -2.72
N PRO A 222 -11.78 7.89 -3.06
CA PRO A 222 -12.95 7.58 -2.25
C PRO A 222 -12.61 6.93 -0.89
N SER A 223 -11.39 6.38 -0.71
CA SER A 223 -10.99 5.83 0.59
C SER A 223 -10.97 6.87 1.70
N ARG A 224 -10.77 8.16 1.35
CA ARG A 224 -10.79 9.29 2.30
C ARG A 224 -12.18 9.66 2.79
N PHE A 225 -13.23 9.20 2.11
CA PHE A 225 -14.60 9.59 2.45
C PHE A 225 -15.03 9.07 3.83
N GLU A 226 -14.68 7.85 4.18
CA GLU A 226 -15.01 7.28 5.49
C GLU A 226 -14.29 8.02 6.64
N GLN A 227 -13.02 8.36 6.44
CA GLN A 227 -12.29 9.16 7.40
C GLN A 227 -12.90 10.57 7.54
N ALA A 228 -13.28 11.19 6.43
CA ALA A 228 -13.83 12.54 6.42
C ALA A 228 -15.18 12.66 7.15
N LYS A 229 -15.97 11.59 7.25
CA LYS A 229 -17.18 11.56 8.10
C LYS A 229 -16.88 11.89 9.56
N LYS A 230 -15.72 11.46 10.08
CA LYS A 230 -15.30 11.76 11.46
C LYS A 230 -15.02 13.24 11.71
N PHE A 231 -14.82 14.00 10.63
CA PHE A 231 -14.60 15.44 10.62
C PHE A 231 -15.85 16.26 10.26
N GLY A 232 -17.00 15.58 10.17
CA GLY A 232 -18.30 16.22 9.94
C GLY A 232 -18.69 16.39 8.47
N VAL A 233 -17.96 15.79 7.52
CA VAL A 233 -18.38 15.79 6.11
C VAL A 233 -19.65 14.96 5.96
N THR A 234 -20.68 15.56 5.32
CA THR A 234 -22.01 14.99 5.22
C THR A 234 -22.30 14.37 3.85
N GLU A 235 -21.63 14.84 2.81
CA GLU A 235 -21.84 14.42 1.42
C GLU A 235 -20.50 14.36 0.70
N PHE A 236 -20.40 13.53 -0.34
CA PHE A 236 -19.16 13.31 -1.07
C PHE A 236 -19.36 13.40 -2.57
N VAL A 237 -18.38 13.97 -3.25
CA VAL A 237 -18.31 14.02 -4.71
C VAL A 237 -16.92 13.57 -5.15
N ASN A 238 -16.85 12.50 -5.92
CA ASN A 238 -15.64 12.14 -6.65
C ASN A 238 -15.78 12.68 -8.08
N PRO A 239 -14.92 13.62 -8.51
CA PRO A 239 -14.97 14.17 -9.87
C PRO A 239 -14.93 13.14 -10.98
N LYS A 240 -14.34 11.96 -10.73
CA LYS A 240 -14.25 10.86 -11.70
C LYS A 240 -15.56 10.12 -11.93
N ASP A 241 -16.52 10.24 -11.03
CA ASP A 241 -17.81 9.53 -11.11
C ASP A 241 -18.86 10.30 -11.94
N HIS A 242 -18.47 11.45 -12.50
CA HIS A 242 -19.37 12.34 -13.23
C HIS A 242 -18.80 12.74 -14.59
N ASP A 243 -19.67 12.75 -15.62
CA ASP A 243 -19.33 13.26 -16.95
C ASP A 243 -19.31 14.78 -17.04
N LYS A 244 -19.79 15.49 -15.99
CA LYS A 244 -19.86 16.94 -15.88
C LYS A 244 -18.72 17.47 -15.03
N PRO A 245 -18.29 18.75 -15.24
CA PRO A 245 -17.40 19.43 -14.30
C PRO A 245 -17.97 19.41 -12.87
N VAL A 246 -17.09 19.17 -11.90
CA VAL A 246 -17.49 18.98 -10.49
C VAL A 246 -18.24 20.17 -9.90
N GLN A 247 -17.95 21.39 -10.35
CA GLN A 247 -18.67 22.61 -9.93
C GLN A 247 -20.14 22.55 -10.35
N GLU A 248 -20.45 22.02 -11.53
CA GLU A 248 -21.83 21.86 -12.01
C GLU A 248 -22.59 20.82 -11.18
N VAL A 249 -21.91 19.72 -10.82
CA VAL A 249 -22.46 18.69 -9.93
C VAL A 249 -22.84 19.30 -8.59
N ILE A 250 -21.95 20.09 -7.99
CA ILE A 250 -22.20 20.75 -6.69
C ILE A 250 -23.31 21.76 -6.78
N VAL A 251 -23.36 22.57 -7.84
CA VAL A 251 -24.44 23.56 -8.08
C VAL A 251 -25.80 22.84 -8.20
N GLU A 252 -25.88 21.73 -8.91
CA GLU A 252 -27.12 20.92 -9.01
C GLU A 252 -27.52 20.32 -7.65
N MET A 253 -26.57 19.73 -6.91
CA MET A 253 -26.81 19.16 -5.57
C MET A 253 -27.34 20.16 -4.56
N THR A 254 -26.95 21.44 -4.70
CA THR A 254 -27.25 22.51 -3.74
C THR A 254 -28.35 23.47 -4.21
N GLY A 255 -28.79 23.34 -5.45
CA GLY A 255 -29.83 24.21 -6.02
C GLY A 255 -29.36 25.64 -6.27
N GLY A 256 -28.09 25.85 -6.69
CA GLY A 256 -27.54 27.14 -7.02
C GLY A 256 -26.12 27.42 -6.55
N GLY A 257 -25.49 26.48 -5.86
CA GLY A 257 -24.13 26.55 -5.36
C GLY A 257 -24.05 26.47 -3.83
N VAL A 258 -22.84 26.31 -3.30
CA VAL A 258 -22.58 26.35 -1.85
C VAL A 258 -22.33 27.78 -1.38
N ASP A 259 -22.61 28.04 -0.11
CA ASP A 259 -22.32 29.36 0.48
C ASP A 259 -20.82 29.64 0.58
N ARG A 260 -20.05 28.60 0.83
CA ARG A 260 -18.59 28.68 1.01
C ARG A 260 -17.89 27.52 0.31
N SER A 261 -16.65 27.73 -0.12
CA SER A 261 -15.76 26.65 -0.52
C SER A 261 -14.34 26.88 0.02
N VAL A 262 -13.62 25.78 0.28
CA VAL A 262 -12.20 25.80 0.66
C VAL A 262 -11.45 24.80 -0.23
N GLU A 263 -10.42 25.30 -0.92
CA GLU A 263 -9.60 24.51 -1.81
C GLU A 263 -8.26 24.17 -1.14
N CYS A 264 -7.95 22.88 -1.01
CA CYS A 264 -6.81 22.36 -0.24
C CYS A 264 -5.87 21.45 -1.07
N THR A 265 -6.05 21.35 -2.40
CA THR A 265 -5.26 20.45 -3.24
C THR A 265 -4.07 21.13 -3.92
N GLY A 266 -4.17 22.41 -4.22
CA GLY A 266 -3.22 23.13 -5.07
C GLY A 266 -3.42 22.92 -6.58
N SER A 267 -4.40 22.12 -7.00
CA SER A 267 -4.75 21.93 -8.41
C SER A 267 -5.49 23.14 -8.95
N ILE A 268 -5.01 23.70 -10.06
CA ILE A 268 -5.69 24.83 -10.71
C ILE A 268 -7.14 24.47 -11.10
N GLN A 269 -7.39 23.25 -11.56
CA GLN A 269 -8.74 22.84 -11.89
C GLN A 269 -9.64 22.79 -10.64
N ALA A 270 -9.13 22.30 -9.51
CA ALA A 270 -9.87 22.32 -8.25
C ALA A 270 -10.09 23.75 -7.74
N MET A 271 -9.12 24.66 -7.92
CA MET A 271 -9.28 26.08 -7.58
C MET A 271 -10.40 26.76 -8.39
N ILE A 272 -10.44 26.48 -9.70
CA ILE A 272 -11.51 26.99 -10.58
C ILE A 272 -12.86 26.42 -10.12
N SER A 273 -12.95 25.11 -9.91
CA SER A 273 -14.18 24.45 -9.49
C SER A 273 -14.65 24.94 -8.12
N ALA A 274 -13.73 25.17 -7.17
CA ALA A 274 -14.05 25.71 -5.86
C ALA A 274 -14.65 27.13 -5.96
N PHE A 275 -14.17 27.96 -6.89
CA PHE A 275 -14.70 29.29 -7.11
C PHE A 275 -16.03 29.27 -7.88
N GLU A 276 -16.17 28.38 -8.86
CA GLU A 276 -17.36 28.33 -9.71
C GLU A 276 -18.54 27.58 -9.08
N CYS A 277 -18.31 26.77 -8.04
CA CYS A 277 -19.37 26.06 -7.32
C CYS A 277 -20.05 26.89 -6.22
N VAL A 278 -19.52 28.09 -5.89
CA VAL A 278 -20.17 28.91 -4.86
C VAL A 278 -21.32 29.70 -5.42
N HIS A 279 -22.27 30.03 -4.55
CA HIS A 279 -23.51 30.74 -4.89
C HIS A 279 -23.23 32.13 -5.47
N ASP A 280 -24.01 32.56 -6.47
CA ASP A 280 -24.02 33.93 -6.91
C ASP A 280 -24.53 34.85 -5.77
N GLY A 281 -24.02 36.08 -5.69
CA GLY A 281 -24.43 37.11 -4.74
C GLY A 281 -23.69 37.11 -3.41
N TRP A 282 -23.42 35.91 -2.80
CA TRP A 282 -22.78 35.88 -1.47
C TRP A 282 -21.75 34.72 -1.32
N GLY A 283 -21.53 33.97 -2.34
CA GLY A 283 -20.58 32.82 -2.31
C GLY A 283 -19.16 33.29 -2.10
N VAL A 284 -18.42 32.59 -1.21
CA VAL A 284 -17.01 32.88 -0.93
C VAL A 284 -16.18 31.60 -1.13
N ALA A 285 -15.21 31.68 -2.01
CA ALA A 285 -14.20 30.63 -2.19
C ALA A 285 -12.87 31.05 -1.56
N VAL A 286 -12.23 30.12 -0.83
CA VAL A 286 -10.94 30.34 -0.17
C VAL A 286 -9.92 29.36 -0.71
N LEU A 287 -8.83 29.86 -1.28
CA LEU A 287 -7.72 29.04 -1.79
C LEU A 287 -6.65 28.91 -0.71
N VAL A 288 -6.24 27.67 -0.46
CA VAL A 288 -5.23 27.29 0.54
C VAL A 288 -4.14 26.43 -0.07
N GLY A 289 -4.51 25.58 -1.02
CA GLY A 289 -3.57 24.72 -1.73
C GLY A 289 -2.50 25.53 -2.48
N VAL A 290 -1.26 25.04 -2.51
CA VAL A 290 -0.14 25.70 -3.20
C VAL A 290 -0.04 25.18 -4.62
N PRO A 291 -0.33 25.99 -5.66
CA PRO A 291 -0.21 25.56 -7.04
C PRO A 291 1.25 25.53 -7.49
N ASN A 292 1.49 24.93 -8.66
CA ASN A 292 2.80 25.00 -9.31
C ASN A 292 3.12 26.47 -9.65
N LYS A 293 4.38 26.89 -9.52
CA LYS A 293 4.80 28.30 -9.70
C LYS A 293 4.45 28.89 -11.07
N ASP A 294 4.38 28.05 -12.09
CA ASP A 294 4.11 28.48 -13.49
C ASP A 294 2.61 28.39 -13.85
N ASP A 295 1.78 27.94 -12.93
CA ASP A 295 0.34 27.81 -13.14
C ASP A 295 -0.39 29.15 -12.97
N ALA A 296 -1.49 29.31 -13.71
CA ALA A 296 -2.33 30.51 -13.65
C ALA A 296 -3.81 30.15 -13.44
N PHE A 297 -4.42 30.73 -12.41
CA PHE A 297 -5.86 30.69 -12.20
C PHE A 297 -6.56 31.54 -13.28
N LYS A 298 -7.55 30.93 -13.97
CA LYS A 298 -8.34 31.60 -15.02
C LYS A 298 -9.83 31.38 -14.76
N THR A 299 -10.59 32.45 -14.71
CA THR A 299 -12.05 32.41 -14.61
C THR A 299 -12.68 33.47 -15.50
N HIS A 300 -13.95 33.28 -15.86
CA HIS A 300 -14.68 34.26 -16.62
C HIS A 300 -15.02 35.46 -15.72
N PRO A 301 -14.79 36.73 -16.15
CA PRO A 301 -15.07 37.91 -15.32
C PRO A 301 -16.51 38.01 -14.80
N VAL A 302 -17.49 37.44 -15.50
CA VAL A 302 -18.90 37.37 -15.07
C VAL A 302 -19.04 36.66 -13.70
N ASN A 303 -18.19 35.70 -13.36
CA ASN A 303 -18.23 35.08 -12.04
C ASN A 303 -18.00 36.10 -10.89
N LEU A 304 -17.16 37.10 -11.13
CA LEU A 304 -16.95 38.23 -10.18
C LEU A 304 -18.07 39.25 -10.27
N LEU A 305 -18.61 39.50 -11.47
CA LEU A 305 -19.77 40.42 -11.64
C LEU A 305 -21.06 39.85 -11.00
N ASN A 306 -21.16 38.50 -10.88
CA ASN A 306 -22.20 37.81 -10.13
C ASN A 306 -21.96 37.86 -8.60
N GLU A 307 -21.12 38.79 -8.12
CA GLU A 307 -20.82 39.03 -6.70
C GLU A 307 -20.23 37.85 -5.93
N ARG A 308 -19.64 36.88 -6.63
CA ARG A 308 -18.84 35.82 -6.00
C ARG A 308 -17.53 36.41 -5.47
N THR A 309 -17.11 35.99 -4.31
CA THR A 309 -15.85 36.42 -3.70
C THR A 309 -14.79 35.34 -3.74
N LEU A 310 -13.58 35.67 -4.23
CA LEU A 310 -12.40 34.82 -4.19
C LEU A 310 -11.40 35.39 -3.17
N LYS A 311 -10.93 34.55 -2.27
CA LYS A 311 -9.91 34.86 -1.26
C LYS A 311 -8.82 33.77 -1.28
N GLY A 312 -7.67 34.07 -0.69
CA GLY A 312 -6.61 33.12 -0.40
C GLY A 312 -6.06 33.37 0.99
N THR A 313 -5.42 32.38 1.58
CA THR A 313 -4.78 32.52 2.87
C THR A 313 -3.61 31.57 3.06
N PHE A 314 -2.54 32.07 3.67
CA PHE A 314 -1.54 31.24 4.30
C PHE A 314 -1.86 31.07 5.79
N PHE A 315 -1.61 29.89 6.33
CA PHE A 315 -1.76 29.59 7.76
C PHE A 315 -3.16 29.93 8.33
N GLY A 316 -4.20 29.92 7.48
CA GLY A 316 -5.58 30.18 7.89
C GLY A 316 -5.80 31.56 8.50
N ASN A 317 -5.00 32.53 8.13
CA ASN A 317 -4.99 33.91 8.67
C ASN A 317 -4.72 34.01 10.19
N TYR A 318 -4.13 32.94 10.79
CA TYR A 318 -3.66 33.03 12.18
C TYR A 318 -2.36 33.84 12.29
N LYS A 319 -2.27 34.63 13.35
CA LYS A 319 -1.03 35.28 13.79
C LYS A 319 -0.27 34.31 14.72
N PRO A 320 0.92 33.84 14.36
CA PRO A 320 1.58 32.77 15.08
C PRO A 320 1.74 32.98 16.58
N ARG A 321 2.20 34.16 16.97
CA ARG A 321 2.53 34.46 18.38
C ARG A 321 1.33 34.95 19.18
N THR A 322 0.31 35.47 18.50
CA THR A 322 -0.90 36.02 19.15
C THR A 322 -1.99 34.95 19.24
N ASP A 323 -2.28 34.23 18.16
CA ASP A 323 -3.47 33.38 18.08
C ASP A 323 -3.20 31.90 18.45
N ILE A 324 -2.04 31.35 18.07
CA ILE A 324 -1.77 29.91 18.27
C ILE A 324 -1.79 29.49 19.74
N PRO A 325 -1.27 30.28 20.71
CA PRO A 325 -1.43 29.92 22.12
C PRO A 325 -2.89 29.73 22.54
N ALA A 326 -3.82 30.57 22.05
CA ALA A 326 -5.24 30.43 22.32
C ALA A 326 -5.87 29.20 21.63
N VAL A 327 -5.36 28.79 20.45
CA VAL A 327 -5.79 27.55 19.79
C VAL A 327 -5.34 26.32 20.58
N VAL A 328 -4.14 26.34 21.17
CA VAL A 328 -3.66 25.30 22.08
C VAL A 328 -4.57 25.20 23.31
N GLU A 329 -4.96 26.33 23.92
CA GLU A 329 -5.89 26.33 25.05
C GLU A 329 -7.25 25.70 24.68
N LYS A 330 -7.78 25.93 23.48
CA LYS A 330 -9.00 25.26 23.02
C LYS A 330 -8.86 23.75 22.98
N TYR A 331 -7.69 23.23 22.57
CA TYR A 331 -7.41 21.79 22.63
C TYR A 331 -7.36 21.30 24.08
N MET A 332 -6.64 22.02 24.96
CA MET A 332 -6.56 21.67 26.38
C MET A 332 -7.93 21.64 27.05
N ASN A 333 -8.83 22.55 26.67
CA ASN A 333 -10.20 22.63 27.15
C ASN A 333 -11.18 21.63 26.47
N LYS A 334 -10.68 20.76 25.53
CA LYS A 334 -11.49 19.81 24.75
C LYS A 334 -12.53 20.49 23.84
N GLU A 335 -12.32 21.73 23.45
CA GLU A 335 -13.11 22.45 22.46
C GLU A 335 -12.65 22.16 21.03
N LEU A 336 -11.44 21.58 20.89
CA LEU A 336 -10.82 21.18 19.64
C LEU A 336 -10.23 19.77 19.80
N GLU A 337 -10.38 18.91 18.80
CA GLU A 337 -9.87 17.54 18.80
C GLU A 337 -8.69 17.43 17.83
N LEU A 338 -7.46 17.20 18.33
CA LEU A 338 -6.26 17.03 17.51
C LEU A 338 -5.87 15.56 17.27
N ASP A 339 -6.20 14.66 18.19
CA ASP A 339 -5.77 13.27 18.15
C ASP A 339 -6.17 12.55 16.84
N LYS A 340 -7.32 12.90 16.29
CA LYS A 340 -7.83 12.31 15.04
C LYS A 340 -7.04 12.70 13.77
N PHE A 341 -6.14 13.70 13.86
CA PHE A 341 -5.26 14.11 12.76
C PHE A 341 -3.95 13.31 12.72
N ILE A 342 -3.57 12.69 13.85
CA ILE A 342 -2.32 11.94 13.98
C ILE A 342 -2.61 10.47 13.71
N THR A 343 -2.24 10.01 12.52
CA THR A 343 -2.51 8.63 12.07
C THR A 343 -1.38 7.66 12.40
N HIS A 344 -0.14 8.14 12.40
CA HIS A 344 1.07 7.33 12.61
C HIS A 344 2.07 8.08 13.48
N SER A 345 2.91 7.32 14.20
CA SER A 345 4.06 7.85 14.94
C SER A 345 5.26 6.93 14.71
N VAL A 346 6.36 7.50 14.26
CA VAL A 346 7.60 6.77 14.00
C VAL A 346 8.78 7.44 14.72
N PRO A 347 9.83 6.70 15.12
CA PRO A 347 11.02 7.31 15.69
C PRO A 347 11.75 8.15 14.63
N PHE A 348 12.50 9.18 15.06
CA PHE A 348 13.23 10.07 14.16
C PHE A 348 14.20 9.33 13.22
N SER A 349 14.81 8.23 13.70
CA SER A 349 15.66 7.35 12.89
C SER A 349 14.94 6.71 11.67
N GLU A 350 13.61 6.65 11.70
CA GLU A 350 12.75 6.11 10.63
C GLU A 350 12.07 7.22 9.83
N ILE A 351 12.63 8.43 9.76
CA ILE A 351 11.98 9.57 9.09
C ILE A 351 11.63 9.27 7.62
N ASN A 352 12.43 8.49 6.90
CA ASN A 352 12.12 8.08 5.53
C ASN A 352 10.83 7.25 5.45
N LYS A 353 10.53 6.44 6.46
CA LYS A 353 9.25 5.73 6.58
C LYS A 353 8.06 6.70 6.70
N ALA A 354 8.23 7.83 7.39
CA ALA A 354 7.20 8.87 7.42
C ALA A 354 6.96 9.47 6.02
N PHE A 355 8.03 9.68 5.22
CA PHE A 355 7.90 10.09 3.82
C PHE A 355 7.19 9.03 2.98
N GLU A 356 7.52 7.75 3.15
CA GLU A 356 6.84 6.63 2.48
C GLU A 356 5.35 6.58 2.83
N LEU A 357 5.00 6.70 4.11
CA LEU A 357 3.61 6.74 4.59
C LEU A 357 2.83 7.94 4.02
N MET A 358 3.47 9.10 3.89
CA MET A 358 2.85 10.29 3.31
C MET A 358 2.72 10.18 1.79
N LEU A 359 3.76 9.70 1.09
CA LEU A 359 3.76 9.46 -0.35
C LEU A 359 2.79 8.33 -0.72
N ALA A 360 2.68 7.32 0.13
CA ALA A 360 1.68 6.28 0.00
C ALA A 360 0.24 6.83 0.02
N GLY A 361 0.04 8.09 0.48
CA GLY A 361 -1.16 8.94 0.38
C GLY A 361 -2.50 8.22 0.20
N GLU A 362 -2.68 7.03 0.81
CA GLU A 362 -3.73 6.05 0.53
C GLU A 362 -3.88 5.65 -0.96
N GLY A 363 -2.95 6.00 -1.82
CA GLY A 363 -2.72 5.36 -3.10
C GLY A 363 -2.18 3.97 -2.82
N LEU A 364 -2.92 2.93 -3.22
CA LEU A 364 -2.56 1.55 -2.94
C LEU A 364 -1.42 1.14 -3.87
N ARG A 365 -0.27 0.77 -3.31
CA ARG A 365 0.89 0.36 -4.11
C ARG A 365 0.68 -1.03 -4.68
N SER A 366 0.98 -1.17 -5.96
CA SER A 366 0.94 -2.44 -6.68
C SER A 366 2.19 -2.62 -7.52
N ALA A 367 2.70 -3.84 -7.59
CA ALA A 367 3.79 -4.18 -8.50
C ALA A 367 3.21 -4.54 -9.87
N VAL A 368 3.35 -3.63 -10.82
CA VAL A 368 2.77 -3.74 -12.16
C VAL A 368 3.79 -4.33 -13.14
N ALA A 369 3.40 -5.40 -13.82
CA ALA A 369 4.08 -5.90 -15.00
C ALA A 369 3.56 -5.14 -16.23
N TRP A 370 4.38 -4.26 -16.79
CA TRP A 370 4.02 -3.47 -17.97
C TRP A 370 4.25 -4.23 -19.27
N GLU A 371 5.29 -5.05 -19.31
CA GLU A 371 5.73 -5.81 -20.48
C GLU A 371 6.27 -7.17 -20.06
N SER A 372 6.23 -8.14 -21.00
CA SER A 372 6.78 -9.47 -20.79
C SER A 372 8.26 -9.47 -20.44
N GLY A 373 8.63 -10.18 -19.39
CA GLY A 373 10.03 -10.39 -18.98
C GLY A 373 10.77 -9.14 -18.50
N LYS A 374 10.07 -8.03 -18.24
CA LYS A 374 10.66 -6.80 -17.69
C LYS A 374 10.46 -6.74 -16.18
N PRO A 375 11.38 -6.12 -15.44
CA PRO A 375 11.17 -5.91 -14.00
C PRO A 375 9.82 -5.27 -13.69
N LEU A 376 9.19 -5.71 -12.61
CA LEU A 376 7.97 -5.10 -12.12
C LEU A 376 8.27 -3.68 -11.61
N SER A 377 7.40 -2.72 -11.91
CA SER A 377 7.46 -1.40 -11.30
C SER A 377 6.43 -1.30 -10.17
N ILE A 378 6.83 -0.71 -9.05
CA ILE A 378 5.90 -0.42 -7.96
C ILE A 378 5.24 0.91 -8.27
N GLU A 379 3.94 0.86 -8.53
CA GLU A 379 3.13 2.00 -8.94
C GLU A 379 2.03 2.27 -7.92
N GLU A 380 1.61 3.50 -7.83
CA GLU A 380 0.39 3.88 -7.16
C GLU A 380 -0.80 3.54 -8.05
N VAL A 381 -1.62 2.60 -7.62
CA VAL A 381 -2.74 2.04 -8.38
C VAL A 381 -4.05 2.33 -7.66
N GLU A 382 -5.04 2.79 -8.39
CA GLU A 382 -6.41 2.90 -7.90
C GLU A 382 -7.02 1.49 -7.79
N VAL A 383 -7.53 1.13 -6.61
CA VAL A 383 -8.24 -0.13 -6.38
C VAL A 383 -9.71 0.19 -6.08
N ALA A 384 -10.58 -0.16 -7.01
CA ALA A 384 -12.01 0.13 -6.90
C ALA A 384 -12.66 -0.57 -5.69
N PRO A 385 -13.74 -0.03 -5.12
CA PRO A 385 -14.50 -0.71 -4.09
C PRO A 385 -15.10 -2.03 -4.61
N PRO A 386 -15.29 -3.03 -3.71
CA PRO A 386 -15.84 -4.31 -4.11
C PRO A 386 -17.30 -4.16 -4.57
N GLN A 387 -17.62 -4.78 -5.69
CA GLN A 387 -18.97 -4.85 -6.24
C GLN A 387 -19.71 -6.06 -5.68
N LYS A 388 -20.91 -6.37 -6.26
CA LYS A 388 -21.70 -7.52 -5.82
C LYS A 388 -20.91 -8.82 -5.84
N SER A 389 -20.95 -9.57 -4.75
CA SER A 389 -20.21 -10.82 -4.52
C SER A 389 -18.67 -10.69 -4.58
N GLU A 390 -18.13 -9.49 -4.37
CA GLU A 390 -16.70 -9.23 -4.31
C GLU A 390 -16.28 -8.84 -2.90
N VAL A 391 -14.98 -9.02 -2.62
CA VAL A 391 -14.35 -8.72 -1.33
C VAL A 391 -13.05 -7.97 -1.60
N ARG A 392 -12.84 -6.83 -0.95
CA ARG A 392 -11.55 -6.15 -0.95
C ARG A 392 -10.74 -6.63 0.25
N ILE A 393 -9.53 -7.07 -0.04
CA ILE A 393 -8.62 -7.67 0.93
C ILE A 393 -7.36 -6.81 1.02
N LYS A 394 -6.98 -6.42 2.24
CA LYS A 394 -5.65 -5.89 2.54
C LYS A 394 -4.68 -7.05 2.59
N ILE A 395 -3.77 -7.13 1.64
CA ILE A 395 -2.72 -8.15 1.60
C ILE A 395 -1.62 -7.77 2.61
N LEU A 396 -1.27 -8.69 3.48
CA LEU A 396 -0.17 -8.52 4.43
C LEU A 396 1.08 -9.28 4.00
N PHE A 397 0.89 -10.48 3.44
CA PHE A 397 1.95 -11.33 2.93
C PHE A 397 1.52 -11.94 1.60
N THR A 398 2.41 -11.98 0.65
CA THR A 398 2.23 -12.70 -0.62
C THR A 398 3.48 -13.51 -0.91
N SER A 399 3.35 -14.57 -1.70
CA SER A 399 4.47 -15.44 -2.05
C SER A 399 4.63 -15.52 -3.56
N LEU A 400 5.87 -15.57 -4.03
CA LEU A 400 6.16 -15.77 -5.44
C LEU A 400 6.06 -17.26 -5.81
N CYS A 401 5.27 -17.56 -6.82
CA CYS A 401 5.11 -18.88 -7.41
C CYS A 401 5.73 -18.93 -8.81
N HIS A 402 6.12 -20.12 -9.26
CA HIS A 402 6.64 -20.30 -10.63
C HIS A 402 5.59 -19.96 -11.70
N THR A 403 4.32 -20.08 -11.38
CA THR A 403 3.22 -19.64 -12.25
C THR A 403 3.25 -18.14 -12.52
N ASP A 404 3.60 -17.32 -11.52
CA ASP A 404 3.76 -15.87 -11.72
C ASP A 404 4.89 -15.58 -12.73
N VAL A 405 6.02 -16.27 -12.57
CA VAL A 405 7.17 -16.13 -13.49
C VAL A 405 6.80 -16.60 -14.91
N TYR A 406 6.05 -17.68 -15.04
CA TYR A 406 5.62 -18.22 -16.33
C TYR A 406 4.74 -17.24 -17.10
N PHE A 407 3.80 -16.56 -16.44
CA PHE A 407 2.95 -15.56 -17.06
C PHE A 407 3.64 -14.19 -17.19
N TRP A 408 4.62 -13.89 -16.35
CA TRP A 408 5.48 -12.71 -16.48
C TRP A 408 6.37 -12.79 -17.74
N ASP A 409 7.00 -13.93 -17.97
CA ASP A 409 7.83 -14.19 -19.16
C ASP A 409 6.98 -14.39 -20.43
N ALA A 410 5.71 -14.73 -20.28
CA ALA A 410 4.69 -14.95 -21.33
C ALA A 410 5.10 -15.94 -22.43
N LYS A 411 6.09 -16.82 -22.17
CA LYS A 411 6.49 -17.86 -23.11
C LYS A 411 5.37 -18.87 -23.31
N GLY A 412 4.84 -18.97 -24.52
CA GLY A 412 3.78 -19.90 -24.87
C GLY A 412 2.40 -19.56 -24.31
N GLN A 413 2.17 -18.29 -23.90
CA GLN A 413 0.89 -17.77 -23.43
C GLN A 413 0.47 -16.55 -24.24
N ASN A 414 -0.82 -16.19 -24.18
CA ASN A 414 -1.27 -14.92 -24.71
C ASN A 414 -0.87 -13.81 -23.72
N PRO A 415 0.04 -12.90 -24.10
CA PRO A 415 0.45 -11.84 -23.20
C PRO A 415 -0.72 -10.88 -22.96
N LEU A 416 -1.01 -10.60 -21.69
CA LEU A 416 -2.02 -9.64 -21.27
C LEU A 416 -1.35 -8.65 -20.29
N PHE A 417 -0.99 -7.48 -20.80
CA PHE A 417 -0.31 -6.42 -20.05
C PHE A 417 -0.98 -5.06 -20.31
N PRO A 418 -0.90 -4.06 -19.39
CA PRO A 418 -0.29 -4.16 -18.06
C PRO A 418 -1.09 -5.04 -17.09
N ARG A 419 -0.41 -5.73 -16.18
CA ARG A 419 -1.04 -6.71 -15.27
C ARG A 419 -0.42 -6.67 -13.89
N ILE A 420 -1.24 -6.88 -12.85
CA ILE A 420 -0.77 -7.16 -11.49
C ILE A 420 -0.83 -8.67 -11.30
N LEU A 421 0.33 -9.27 -11.06
CA LEU A 421 0.50 -10.70 -10.81
C LEU A 421 0.24 -11.05 -9.34
N GLY A 422 0.59 -12.28 -8.93
CA GLY A 422 0.41 -12.77 -7.56
C GLY A 422 -0.90 -13.52 -7.34
N HIS A 423 -0.78 -14.71 -6.71
CA HIS A 423 -1.92 -15.58 -6.42
C HIS A 423 -1.72 -16.47 -5.18
N GLU A 424 -0.64 -16.28 -4.43
CA GLU A 424 -0.39 -16.91 -3.13
C GLU A 424 -0.32 -15.80 -2.08
N ALA A 425 -1.32 -15.65 -1.21
CA ALA A 425 -1.30 -14.58 -0.23
C ALA A 425 -2.13 -14.88 1.03
N GLY A 426 -1.86 -14.10 2.07
CA GLY A 426 -2.67 -13.98 3.26
C GLY A 426 -2.95 -12.51 3.57
N GLY A 427 -4.16 -12.21 3.98
CA GLY A 427 -4.57 -10.85 4.26
C GLY A 427 -5.80 -10.75 5.14
N ILE A 428 -6.29 -9.53 5.29
CA ILE A 428 -7.46 -9.20 6.11
C ILE A 428 -8.53 -8.58 5.22
N VAL A 429 -9.77 -9.02 5.39
CA VAL A 429 -10.92 -8.39 4.72
C VAL A 429 -11.02 -6.93 5.16
N GLU A 430 -10.98 -6.02 4.21
CA GLU A 430 -11.14 -4.59 4.47
C GLU A 430 -12.59 -4.15 4.25
N SER A 431 -13.20 -4.60 3.16
CA SER A 431 -14.61 -4.32 2.87
C SER A 431 -15.23 -5.42 2.02
N VAL A 432 -16.55 -5.52 2.06
CA VAL A 432 -17.32 -6.52 1.33
C VAL A 432 -18.38 -5.85 0.46
N GLY A 433 -18.62 -6.41 -0.73
CA GLY A 433 -19.64 -5.96 -1.64
C GLY A 433 -21.03 -6.52 -1.32
N GLU A 434 -22.04 -6.05 -2.04
CA GLU A 434 -23.42 -6.52 -1.89
C GLU A 434 -23.52 -8.05 -2.07
N GLY A 435 -24.29 -8.70 -1.21
CA GLY A 435 -24.56 -10.16 -1.27
C GLY A 435 -23.48 -11.03 -0.64
N VAL A 436 -22.41 -10.48 -0.09
CA VAL A 436 -21.44 -11.22 0.72
C VAL A 436 -21.98 -11.33 2.16
N THR A 437 -22.16 -12.55 2.65
CA THR A 437 -22.81 -12.82 3.95
C THR A 437 -21.96 -13.66 4.89
N ASP A 438 -20.90 -14.27 4.41
CA ASP A 438 -20.04 -15.20 5.16
C ASP A 438 -18.63 -14.66 5.42
N LEU A 439 -18.38 -13.41 5.05
CA LEU A 439 -17.18 -12.65 5.35
C LEU A 439 -17.55 -11.26 5.87
N GLU A 440 -16.74 -10.74 6.78
CA GLU A 440 -16.88 -9.39 7.34
C GLU A 440 -15.51 -8.70 7.46
N PRO A 441 -15.46 -7.36 7.50
CA PRO A 441 -14.22 -6.63 7.74
C PRO A 441 -13.53 -7.09 9.02
N GLY A 442 -12.21 -7.36 8.93
CA GLY A 442 -11.40 -7.92 10.02
C GLY A 442 -11.15 -9.42 9.91
N ASP A 443 -11.87 -10.15 9.08
CA ASP A 443 -11.63 -11.58 8.87
C ASP A 443 -10.26 -11.85 8.25
N HIS A 444 -9.53 -12.82 8.79
CA HIS A 444 -8.29 -13.34 8.21
C HIS A 444 -8.62 -14.31 7.08
N VAL A 445 -8.00 -14.10 5.94
CA VAL A 445 -8.36 -14.81 4.69
C VAL A 445 -7.16 -15.16 3.83
N LEU A 446 -7.35 -16.21 3.03
CA LEU A 446 -6.46 -16.55 1.92
C LEU A 446 -7.22 -16.38 0.60
N PRO A 447 -6.81 -15.46 -0.29
CA PRO A 447 -7.31 -15.43 -1.67
C PRO A 447 -6.71 -16.59 -2.47
N ILE A 448 -7.54 -17.31 -3.23
CA ILE A 448 -7.16 -18.54 -3.92
C ILE A 448 -7.51 -18.44 -5.41
N PHE A 449 -6.58 -18.82 -6.27
CA PHE A 449 -6.66 -18.66 -7.73
C PHE A 449 -7.77 -19.49 -8.43
N THR A 450 -8.35 -20.45 -7.75
CA THR A 450 -9.55 -21.19 -8.16
C THR A 450 -10.63 -20.99 -7.11
N GLY A 451 -11.90 -21.10 -7.47
CA GLY A 451 -12.98 -20.75 -6.55
C GLY A 451 -13.98 -21.88 -6.32
N GLU A 452 -14.87 -21.65 -5.35
CA GLU A 452 -15.95 -22.55 -4.94
C GLU A 452 -17.24 -21.75 -4.77
N CYS A 453 -18.24 -21.98 -5.65
CA CYS A 453 -19.54 -21.34 -5.52
C CYS A 453 -20.46 -22.03 -4.49
N LYS A 454 -20.17 -23.26 -4.10
CA LYS A 454 -20.95 -24.14 -3.20
C LYS A 454 -22.32 -24.59 -3.76
N GLU A 455 -22.65 -24.30 -5.02
CA GLU A 455 -23.97 -24.57 -5.61
C GLU A 455 -23.93 -25.48 -6.85
N CYS A 456 -22.87 -25.41 -7.66
CA CYS A 456 -22.80 -26.18 -8.89
C CYS A 456 -22.47 -27.67 -8.62
N ALA A 457 -22.75 -28.53 -9.60
CA ALA A 457 -22.54 -29.98 -9.50
C ALA A 457 -21.10 -30.34 -9.08
N HIS A 458 -20.08 -29.63 -9.60
CA HIS A 458 -18.69 -29.87 -9.24
C HIS A 458 -18.40 -29.49 -7.78
N CYS A 459 -18.94 -28.36 -7.29
CA CYS A 459 -18.75 -27.97 -5.88
C CYS A 459 -19.49 -28.92 -4.91
N LEU A 460 -20.58 -29.51 -5.32
CA LEU A 460 -21.34 -30.48 -4.52
C LEU A 460 -20.79 -31.92 -4.60
N SER A 461 -19.98 -32.22 -5.62
CA SER A 461 -19.33 -33.53 -5.78
C SER A 461 -18.14 -33.69 -4.84
N GLU A 462 -17.93 -34.83 -4.22
CA GLU A 462 -16.72 -35.14 -3.43
C GLU A 462 -15.48 -35.39 -4.32
N GLU A 463 -15.65 -35.54 -5.63
CA GLU A 463 -14.57 -35.91 -6.56
C GLU A 463 -13.98 -34.76 -7.34
N SER A 464 -14.55 -33.53 -7.24
CA SER A 464 -14.16 -32.41 -8.10
C SER A 464 -14.13 -31.08 -7.39
N ASN A 465 -13.12 -30.27 -7.71
CA ASN A 465 -13.02 -28.86 -7.32
C ASN A 465 -13.16 -27.89 -8.54
N MET A 466 -13.60 -28.41 -9.69
CA MET A 466 -13.70 -27.66 -10.95
C MET A 466 -15.02 -26.85 -11.03
N CYS A 467 -15.18 -25.86 -10.14
CA CYS A 467 -16.36 -25.01 -10.10
C CYS A 467 -16.76 -24.45 -11.47
N ASP A 468 -18.02 -24.57 -11.85
CA ASP A 468 -18.49 -24.08 -13.16
C ASP A 468 -18.32 -22.57 -13.33
N LEU A 469 -18.50 -21.81 -12.26
CA LEU A 469 -18.38 -20.34 -12.27
C LEU A 469 -16.94 -19.87 -12.12
N LEU A 470 -16.19 -20.46 -11.18
CA LEU A 470 -14.94 -19.87 -10.62
C LEU A 470 -13.70 -20.74 -10.83
N ARG A 471 -13.77 -21.78 -11.66
CA ARG A 471 -12.56 -22.55 -11.99
C ARG A 471 -11.49 -21.67 -12.60
N ILE A 472 -10.25 -22.09 -12.48
CA ILE A 472 -9.09 -21.39 -13.01
C ILE A 472 -9.32 -20.92 -14.46
N ASN A 473 -9.00 -19.67 -14.72
CA ASN A 473 -9.03 -19.09 -16.07
C ASN A 473 -7.86 -18.09 -16.19
N THR A 474 -6.84 -18.48 -16.94
CA THR A 474 -5.60 -17.71 -17.13
C THR A 474 -5.74 -16.56 -18.11
N ASP A 475 -6.74 -16.62 -19.00
CA ASP A 475 -6.98 -15.59 -20.00
C ASP A 475 -7.88 -14.45 -19.48
N ARG A 476 -8.48 -14.63 -18.31
CA ARG A 476 -9.32 -13.60 -17.69
C ARG A 476 -8.46 -12.53 -17.05
N GLY A 477 -8.56 -11.31 -17.54
CA GLY A 477 -7.90 -10.11 -16.98
C GLY A 477 -8.83 -9.18 -16.21
N GLU A 478 -10.10 -9.56 -15.98
CA GLU A 478 -11.16 -8.72 -15.46
C GLU A 478 -12.07 -9.51 -14.52
N MET A 479 -12.93 -8.81 -13.77
CA MET A 479 -13.89 -9.44 -12.87
C MET A 479 -15.02 -10.15 -13.64
N ILE A 480 -15.54 -11.23 -13.02
CA ILE A 480 -16.42 -12.18 -13.70
C ILE A 480 -17.82 -11.65 -13.99
N HIS A 481 -18.31 -10.69 -13.19
CA HIS A 481 -19.71 -10.23 -13.30
C HIS A 481 -19.91 -9.12 -14.33
N ASP A 482 -18.93 -8.25 -14.51
CA ASP A 482 -19.08 -7.05 -15.34
C ASP A 482 -17.99 -6.88 -16.40
N GLY A 483 -16.99 -7.77 -16.43
CA GLY A 483 -15.88 -7.68 -17.39
C GLY A 483 -15.04 -6.43 -17.22
N LYS A 484 -14.90 -5.90 -15.97
CA LYS A 484 -14.10 -4.72 -15.69
C LYS A 484 -12.99 -5.05 -14.70
N SER A 485 -11.85 -4.40 -14.87
CA SER A 485 -10.80 -4.43 -13.85
C SER A 485 -11.18 -3.60 -12.63
N ARG A 486 -10.67 -3.99 -11.47
CA ARG A 486 -10.73 -3.20 -10.23
C ARG A 486 -9.46 -2.40 -10.00
N PHE A 487 -8.50 -2.50 -10.91
CA PHE A 487 -7.26 -1.74 -10.85
C PHE A 487 -7.17 -0.75 -12.01
N SER A 488 -6.72 0.48 -11.72
CA SER A 488 -6.43 1.48 -12.76
C SER A 488 -5.28 2.40 -12.36
N ILE A 489 -4.61 2.96 -13.39
CA ILE A 489 -3.63 4.03 -13.25
C ILE A 489 -4.07 5.16 -14.20
N ASN A 490 -4.33 6.34 -13.66
CA ASN A 490 -4.81 7.49 -14.46
C ASN A 490 -6.03 7.13 -15.34
N GLY A 491 -6.98 6.36 -14.78
CA GLY A 491 -8.19 5.91 -15.47
C GLY A 491 -7.98 4.82 -16.54
N LYS A 492 -6.74 4.31 -16.72
CA LYS A 492 -6.47 3.17 -17.61
C LYS A 492 -6.48 1.87 -16.81
N PRO A 493 -7.22 0.86 -17.24
CA PRO A 493 -7.31 -0.41 -16.51
C PRO A 493 -5.98 -1.15 -16.50
N ILE A 494 -5.66 -1.78 -15.38
CA ILE A 494 -4.58 -2.75 -15.18
C ILE A 494 -5.23 -4.12 -14.99
N TYR A 495 -4.84 -5.10 -15.78
CA TYR A 495 -5.50 -6.40 -15.78
C TYR A 495 -5.26 -7.22 -14.50
N HIS A 496 -6.27 -7.98 -14.09
CA HIS A 496 -6.18 -8.98 -13.04
C HIS A 496 -5.38 -10.21 -13.49
N PHE A 497 -4.83 -10.93 -12.50
CA PHE A 497 -4.22 -12.24 -12.69
C PHE A 497 -4.95 -13.28 -11.85
N LEU A 498 -5.51 -14.31 -12.51
CA LEU A 498 -6.24 -15.41 -11.88
C LEU A 498 -7.40 -14.98 -10.94
N GLY A 499 -7.86 -13.74 -11.07
CA GLY A 499 -8.89 -13.14 -10.21
C GLY A 499 -8.40 -12.80 -8.80
N THR A 500 -7.09 -12.82 -8.52
CA THR A 500 -6.50 -12.59 -7.21
C THR A 500 -5.54 -11.40 -7.15
N SER A 501 -4.55 -11.28 -8.05
CA SER A 501 -3.62 -10.14 -8.17
C SER A 501 -3.03 -9.68 -6.85
N THR A 502 -2.32 -10.59 -6.16
CA THR A 502 -1.87 -10.34 -4.79
C THR A 502 -0.55 -9.56 -4.67
N PHE A 503 0.12 -9.21 -5.79
CA PHE A 503 1.26 -8.28 -5.75
C PHE A 503 0.77 -6.84 -5.67
N SER A 504 -0.11 -6.59 -4.73
CA SER A 504 -0.76 -5.33 -4.43
C SER A 504 -1.07 -5.25 -2.95
N GLU A 505 -0.95 -4.08 -2.35
CA GLU A 505 -1.32 -3.88 -0.93
C GLU A 505 -2.81 -4.17 -0.68
N TYR A 506 -3.64 -3.94 -1.69
CA TYR A 506 -5.05 -4.32 -1.67
C TYR A 506 -5.44 -4.99 -2.98
N THR A 507 -6.30 -5.96 -2.90
CA THR A 507 -6.89 -6.60 -4.08
C THR A 507 -8.39 -6.77 -3.90
N VAL A 508 -9.09 -6.87 -5.03
CA VAL A 508 -10.52 -7.21 -5.05
C VAL A 508 -10.68 -8.57 -5.71
N VAL A 509 -11.34 -9.48 -5.01
CA VAL A 509 -11.55 -10.85 -5.45
C VAL A 509 -13.02 -11.25 -5.33
N HIS A 510 -13.46 -12.23 -6.11
CA HIS A 510 -14.79 -12.80 -5.93
C HIS A 510 -14.87 -13.59 -4.61
N VAL A 511 -15.95 -13.43 -3.82
CA VAL A 511 -16.12 -14.09 -2.52
C VAL A 511 -15.90 -15.60 -2.57
N GLY A 512 -16.25 -16.26 -3.66
CA GLY A 512 -16.01 -17.70 -3.88
C GLY A 512 -14.54 -18.10 -4.04
N GLN A 513 -13.64 -17.15 -4.17
CA GLN A 513 -12.18 -17.35 -4.22
C GLN A 513 -11.49 -17.01 -2.88
N VAL A 514 -12.24 -16.83 -1.80
CA VAL A 514 -11.72 -16.41 -0.50
C VAL A 514 -11.99 -17.48 0.55
N ALA A 515 -10.94 -18.02 1.15
CA ALA A 515 -11.04 -18.92 2.29
C ALA A 515 -10.89 -18.13 3.61
N LYS A 516 -11.92 -18.12 4.46
CA LYS A 516 -11.84 -17.59 5.82
C LYS A 516 -11.06 -18.57 6.68
N ILE A 517 -10.06 -18.10 7.40
CA ILE A 517 -9.18 -18.93 8.21
C ILE A 517 -9.17 -18.49 9.67
N ASN A 518 -8.58 -19.31 10.52
CA ASN A 518 -8.36 -19.01 11.92
C ASN A 518 -7.58 -17.69 12.07
N PRO A 519 -8.09 -16.69 12.84
CA PRO A 519 -7.43 -15.40 13.01
C PRO A 519 -6.06 -15.47 13.72
N GLU A 520 -5.80 -16.56 14.47
CA GLU A 520 -4.51 -16.79 15.14
C GLU A 520 -3.47 -17.41 14.19
N ALA A 521 -3.84 -17.79 12.96
CA ALA A 521 -2.92 -18.39 12.01
C ALA A 521 -1.91 -17.34 11.50
N PRO A 522 -0.59 -17.63 11.55
CA PRO A 522 0.43 -16.70 11.09
C PRO A 522 0.39 -16.57 9.56
N LEU A 523 -0.08 -15.41 9.07
CA LEU A 523 -0.32 -15.16 7.65
C LEU A 523 0.94 -15.28 6.80
N ASP A 524 2.12 -14.97 7.35
CA ASP A 524 3.43 -15.14 6.70
C ASP A 524 3.78 -16.62 6.41
N LYS A 525 3.14 -17.56 7.11
CA LYS A 525 3.31 -19.00 6.94
C LYS A 525 2.21 -19.62 6.09
N VAL A 526 0.96 -19.30 6.41
CA VAL A 526 -0.18 -19.96 5.76
C VAL A 526 -0.48 -19.41 4.35
N CYS A 527 0.09 -18.26 3.96
CA CYS A 527 -0.08 -17.71 2.60
C CYS A 527 0.32 -18.69 1.49
N VAL A 528 1.30 -19.57 1.72
CA VAL A 528 1.74 -20.58 0.73
C VAL A 528 0.70 -21.69 0.47
N LEU A 529 -0.33 -21.79 1.33
CA LEU A 529 -1.46 -22.70 1.14
C LEU A 529 -2.40 -22.26 0.02
N SER A 530 -2.32 -20.99 -0.41
CA SER A 530 -3.18 -20.47 -1.48
C SER A 530 -2.90 -21.09 -2.86
N CYS A 531 -1.75 -21.73 -3.06
CA CYS A 531 -1.43 -22.41 -4.33
C CYS A 531 -0.50 -23.62 -4.16
N GLY A 532 0.81 -23.40 -4.22
CA GLY A 532 1.78 -24.47 -4.53
C GLY A 532 1.83 -25.58 -3.50
N MET A 533 1.76 -25.25 -2.22
CA MET A 533 1.77 -26.25 -1.15
C MET A 533 0.51 -27.13 -1.19
N SER A 534 -0.67 -26.54 -1.23
CA SER A 534 -1.94 -27.26 -1.32
C SER A 534 -2.04 -28.08 -2.61
N THR A 535 -1.52 -27.55 -3.71
CA THR A 535 -1.49 -28.24 -5.01
C THR A 535 -0.71 -29.56 -4.94
N GLY A 536 0.54 -29.55 -4.49
CA GLY A 536 1.38 -30.75 -4.44
C GLY A 536 0.94 -31.74 -3.37
N PHE A 537 0.68 -31.23 -2.17
CA PHE A 537 0.23 -32.07 -1.06
C PHE A 537 -1.11 -32.75 -1.39
N GLY A 538 -2.09 -31.99 -1.88
CA GLY A 538 -3.40 -32.50 -2.25
C GLY A 538 -3.35 -33.46 -3.45
N ALA A 539 -2.50 -33.20 -4.44
CA ALA A 539 -2.30 -34.14 -5.56
C ALA A 539 -1.91 -35.55 -5.06
N THR A 540 -1.15 -35.58 -3.99
CA THR A 540 -0.75 -36.87 -3.39
C THR A 540 -1.86 -37.44 -2.49
N VAL A 541 -2.34 -36.69 -1.49
CA VAL A 541 -3.25 -37.22 -0.46
C VAL A 541 -4.70 -37.37 -0.96
N ASN A 542 -5.17 -36.51 -1.85
CA ASN A 542 -6.55 -36.49 -2.34
C ASN A 542 -6.71 -37.27 -3.68
N VAL A 543 -5.70 -37.27 -4.54
CA VAL A 543 -5.82 -37.77 -5.92
C VAL A 543 -5.02 -39.05 -6.14
N ALA A 544 -3.72 -39.09 -5.87
CA ALA A 544 -2.88 -40.28 -5.98
C ALA A 544 -3.22 -41.31 -4.89
N LYS A 545 -3.53 -40.87 -3.68
CA LYS A 545 -3.98 -41.66 -2.53
C LYS A 545 -3.06 -42.88 -2.27
N PRO A 546 -1.75 -42.66 -2.06
CA PRO A 546 -0.87 -43.81 -1.76
C PRO A 546 -1.28 -44.44 -0.43
N LYS A 547 -1.29 -45.77 -0.40
CA LYS A 547 -1.50 -46.55 0.82
C LYS A 547 -0.19 -46.68 1.60
N LYS A 548 -0.30 -46.89 2.91
CA LYS A 548 0.89 -47.17 3.75
C LYS A 548 1.71 -48.30 3.17
N GLY A 549 3.03 -48.09 3.03
CA GLY A 549 3.98 -49.06 2.49
C GLY A 549 4.16 -49.02 0.96
N GLN A 550 3.35 -48.24 0.23
CA GLN A 550 3.49 -48.10 -1.21
C GLN A 550 4.68 -47.21 -1.61
N SER A 551 5.07 -47.27 -2.87
CA SER A 551 6.12 -46.49 -3.51
C SER A 551 5.54 -45.32 -4.29
N VAL A 552 6.22 -44.15 -4.24
CA VAL A 552 5.79 -42.94 -4.94
C VAL A 552 6.98 -42.31 -5.68
N ALA A 553 6.82 -41.98 -6.95
CA ALA A 553 7.79 -41.17 -7.70
C ALA A 553 7.31 -39.74 -7.84
N ILE A 554 8.18 -38.75 -7.53
CA ILE A 554 7.89 -37.33 -7.63
C ILE A 554 8.80 -36.71 -8.68
N PHE A 555 8.22 -36.14 -9.73
CA PHE A 555 8.94 -35.46 -10.81
C PHE A 555 9.00 -33.96 -10.59
N ALA A 556 10.17 -33.41 -10.43
CA ALA A 556 10.61 -32.13 -9.91
C ALA A 556 10.59 -32.04 -8.38
N LEU A 557 11.67 -31.49 -7.82
CA LEU A 557 11.85 -31.25 -6.38
C LEU A 557 11.82 -29.76 -6.06
N GLY A 558 11.01 -29.02 -6.81
CA GLY A 558 10.59 -27.65 -6.45
C GLY A 558 9.52 -27.65 -5.36
N ALA A 559 8.99 -26.50 -5.00
CA ALA A 559 8.04 -26.38 -3.88
C ALA A 559 6.80 -27.28 -4.03
N VAL A 560 6.23 -27.39 -5.24
CA VAL A 560 5.05 -28.26 -5.49
C VAL A 560 5.42 -29.74 -5.35
N GLY A 561 6.58 -30.16 -5.91
CA GLY A 561 7.04 -31.54 -5.80
C GLY A 561 7.43 -31.92 -4.38
N LEU A 562 8.05 -31.02 -3.62
CA LEU A 562 8.34 -31.26 -2.20
C LEU A 562 7.07 -31.32 -1.35
N ALA A 563 6.03 -30.56 -1.70
CA ALA A 563 4.72 -30.69 -1.08
C ALA A 563 4.07 -32.06 -1.42
N ALA A 564 4.25 -32.55 -2.65
CA ALA A 564 3.82 -33.89 -3.03
C ALA A 564 4.59 -35.00 -2.27
N ALA A 565 5.90 -34.81 -2.08
CA ALA A 565 6.73 -35.73 -1.27
C ALA A 565 6.29 -35.75 0.20
N GLU A 566 5.99 -34.58 0.78
CA GLU A 566 5.44 -34.49 2.13
C GLU A 566 4.09 -35.23 2.24
N GLY A 567 3.21 -35.07 1.25
CA GLY A 567 1.96 -35.83 1.16
C GLY A 567 2.18 -37.33 1.12
N ALA A 568 3.21 -37.83 0.39
CA ALA A 568 3.58 -39.24 0.35
C ALA A 568 4.11 -39.73 1.70
N ARG A 569 4.95 -38.92 2.36
CA ARG A 569 5.49 -39.20 3.71
C ARG A 569 4.35 -39.34 4.74
N VAL A 570 3.46 -38.40 4.79
CA VAL A 570 2.32 -38.39 5.72
C VAL A 570 1.36 -39.57 5.44
N SER A 571 1.20 -39.95 4.18
CA SER A 571 0.41 -41.13 3.78
C SER A 571 1.11 -42.45 4.14
N GLY A 572 2.36 -42.44 4.61
CA GLY A 572 3.12 -43.61 5.02
C GLY A 572 3.72 -44.39 3.85
N ALA A 573 4.05 -43.73 2.76
CA ALA A 573 4.82 -44.36 1.66
C ALA A 573 6.16 -44.87 2.18
N SER A 574 6.57 -46.06 1.73
CA SER A 574 7.81 -46.68 2.19
C SER A 574 9.02 -46.28 1.33
N ARG A 575 8.78 -45.90 0.09
CA ARG A 575 9.79 -45.46 -0.86
C ARG A 575 9.26 -44.21 -1.55
N ILE A 576 10.02 -43.12 -1.50
CA ILE A 576 9.69 -41.86 -2.18
C ILE A 576 10.89 -41.52 -3.07
N ILE A 577 10.72 -41.65 -4.38
CA ILE A 577 11.76 -41.49 -5.39
C ILE A 577 11.63 -40.08 -5.96
N GLY A 578 12.61 -39.22 -5.69
CA GLY A 578 12.67 -37.87 -6.23
C GLY A 578 13.42 -37.83 -7.57
N VAL A 579 12.79 -37.24 -8.58
CA VAL A 579 13.36 -37.05 -9.92
C VAL A 579 13.59 -35.60 -10.18
N ASP A 580 14.83 -35.16 -10.35
CA ASP A 580 15.15 -33.77 -10.69
C ASP A 580 16.45 -33.67 -11.52
N LEU A 581 16.53 -32.67 -12.38
CA LEU A 581 17.73 -32.34 -13.19
C LEU A 581 18.80 -31.58 -12.40
N ASN A 582 18.43 -31.04 -11.22
CA ASN A 582 19.33 -30.29 -10.36
C ASN A 582 19.65 -31.08 -9.08
N PRO A 583 20.85 -31.67 -8.98
CA PRO A 583 21.21 -32.48 -7.83
C PRO A 583 21.34 -31.69 -6.52
N SER A 584 21.48 -30.37 -6.58
CA SER A 584 21.50 -29.53 -5.36
C SER A 584 20.20 -29.59 -4.56
N ARG A 585 19.09 -30.01 -5.16
CA ARG A 585 17.79 -30.17 -4.52
C ARG A 585 17.63 -31.46 -3.73
N PHE A 586 18.51 -32.44 -3.94
CA PHE A 586 18.40 -33.78 -3.34
C PHE A 586 18.55 -33.72 -1.82
N GLU A 587 19.54 -33.01 -1.31
CA GLU A 587 19.74 -32.85 0.14
C GLU A 587 18.52 -32.19 0.83
N GLN A 588 17.96 -31.17 0.21
CA GLN A 588 16.76 -30.52 0.72
C GLN A 588 15.57 -31.48 0.71
N ALA A 589 15.40 -32.28 -0.33
CA ALA A 589 14.28 -33.20 -0.51
C ALA A 589 14.24 -34.32 0.55
N MET A 590 15.38 -34.71 1.12
CA MET A 590 15.41 -35.65 2.25
C MET A 590 14.61 -35.15 3.45
N LYS A 591 14.55 -33.82 3.69
CA LYS A 591 13.77 -33.23 4.76
C LYS A 591 12.25 -33.36 4.57
N PHE A 592 11.83 -33.67 3.34
CA PHE A 592 10.43 -33.91 2.95
C PHE A 592 10.12 -35.43 2.77
N GLY A 593 11.03 -36.29 3.23
CA GLY A 593 10.82 -37.72 3.24
C GLY A 593 11.22 -38.46 1.95
N VAL A 594 11.87 -37.77 1.00
CA VAL A 594 12.41 -38.43 -0.18
C VAL A 594 13.54 -39.40 0.23
N THR A 595 13.45 -40.64 -0.22
CA THR A 595 14.35 -41.74 0.19
C THR A 595 15.38 -42.07 -0.86
N GLU A 596 15.07 -41.86 -2.13
CA GLU A 596 15.91 -42.21 -3.28
C GLU A 596 15.83 -41.09 -4.33
N PHE A 597 16.89 -40.99 -5.16
CA PHE A 597 17.00 -39.92 -6.15
C PHE A 597 17.38 -40.44 -7.52
N VAL A 598 16.81 -39.83 -8.55
CA VAL A 598 17.15 -40.09 -9.95
C VAL A 598 17.37 -38.76 -10.67
N ASN A 599 18.57 -38.52 -11.18
CA ASN A 599 18.82 -37.44 -12.13
C ASN A 599 18.77 -38.01 -13.55
N PRO A 600 17.82 -37.64 -14.38
CA PRO A 600 17.72 -38.14 -15.76
C PRO A 600 18.99 -37.98 -16.60
N LYS A 601 19.85 -37.01 -16.28
CA LYS A 601 21.12 -36.78 -16.98
C LYS A 601 22.21 -37.78 -16.67
N ASP A 602 22.07 -38.54 -15.59
CA ASP A 602 23.07 -39.50 -15.14
C ASP A 602 22.86 -40.89 -15.75
N HIS A 603 21.85 -41.04 -16.61
CA HIS A 603 21.44 -42.30 -17.22
C HIS A 603 21.31 -42.21 -18.74
N ASP A 604 21.77 -43.23 -19.44
CA ASP A 604 21.60 -43.37 -20.90
C ASP A 604 20.22 -43.88 -21.29
N LYS A 605 19.41 -44.33 -20.32
CA LYS A 605 18.05 -44.81 -20.49
C LYS A 605 17.01 -43.74 -20.14
N PRO A 606 15.80 -43.85 -20.73
CA PRO A 606 14.67 -43.05 -20.27
C PRO A 606 14.42 -43.24 -18.76
N VAL A 607 14.10 -42.13 -18.05
CA VAL A 607 13.99 -42.17 -16.58
C VAL A 607 12.89 -43.12 -16.07
N GLN A 608 11.82 -43.34 -16.84
CA GLN A 608 10.78 -44.30 -16.50
C GLN A 608 11.34 -45.73 -16.44
N GLU A 609 12.25 -46.11 -17.34
CA GLU A 609 12.89 -47.42 -17.34
C GLU A 609 13.81 -47.60 -16.12
N VAL A 610 14.55 -46.54 -15.76
CA VAL A 610 15.38 -46.52 -14.56
C VAL A 610 14.54 -46.80 -13.31
N ILE A 611 13.40 -46.09 -13.18
CA ILE A 611 12.49 -46.24 -12.03
C ILE A 611 11.87 -47.66 -12.01
N VAL A 612 11.44 -48.18 -13.16
CA VAL A 612 10.90 -49.56 -13.25
C VAL A 612 11.92 -50.58 -12.82
N GLU A 613 13.19 -50.46 -13.23
CA GLU A 613 14.27 -51.33 -12.79
C GLU A 613 14.54 -51.23 -11.28
N MET A 614 14.59 -49.99 -10.73
CA MET A 614 14.81 -49.75 -9.30
C MET A 614 13.73 -50.35 -8.42
N THR A 615 12.50 -50.42 -8.93
CA THR A 615 11.31 -50.84 -8.18
C THR A 615 10.85 -52.26 -8.49
N GLY A 616 11.43 -52.88 -9.50
CA GLY A 616 11.08 -54.26 -9.92
C GLY A 616 9.70 -54.36 -10.57
N GLY A 617 9.29 -53.31 -11.37
CA GLY A 617 8.04 -53.31 -12.11
C GLY A 617 7.28 -52.00 -12.15
N GLY A 618 7.81 -50.97 -11.51
CA GLY A 618 7.25 -49.63 -11.46
C GLY A 618 6.86 -49.19 -10.04
N VAL A 619 6.53 -47.91 -9.89
CA VAL A 619 6.00 -47.37 -8.63
C VAL A 619 4.49 -47.50 -8.55
N ASP A 620 3.96 -47.59 -7.34
CA ASP A 620 2.49 -47.60 -7.15
C ASP A 620 1.83 -46.28 -7.55
N ARG A 621 2.52 -45.18 -7.32
CA ARG A 621 2.01 -43.83 -7.60
C ARG A 621 3.11 -42.94 -8.18
N SER A 622 2.72 -41.99 -9.03
CA SER A 622 3.60 -40.90 -9.45
C SER A 622 2.90 -39.58 -9.42
N VAL A 623 3.63 -38.51 -9.15
CA VAL A 623 3.13 -37.13 -9.21
C VAL A 623 4.10 -36.30 -10.04
N GLU A 624 3.57 -35.67 -11.09
CA GLU A 624 4.35 -34.87 -12.02
C GLU A 624 4.12 -33.39 -11.75
N CYS A 625 5.19 -32.62 -11.47
CA CYS A 625 5.15 -31.23 -11.04
C CYS A 625 6.03 -30.30 -11.90
N THR A 626 6.51 -30.75 -13.08
CA THR A 626 7.36 -29.94 -13.95
C THR A 626 6.61 -29.15 -15.00
N GLY A 627 5.52 -29.69 -15.53
CA GLY A 627 4.86 -29.22 -16.76
C GLY A 627 5.54 -29.67 -18.06
N SER A 628 6.63 -30.42 -18.00
CA SER A 628 7.29 -30.97 -19.18
C SER A 628 6.55 -32.18 -19.71
N ILE A 629 6.20 -32.21 -20.99
CA ILE A 629 5.52 -33.33 -21.61
C ILE A 629 6.34 -34.64 -21.47
N GLN A 630 7.65 -34.53 -21.58
CA GLN A 630 8.52 -35.73 -21.41
C GLN A 630 8.45 -36.26 -19.98
N ALA A 631 8.43 -35.36 -18.97
CA ALA A 631 8.27 -35.77 -17.58
C ALA A 631 6.86 -36.35 -17.32
N MET A 632 5.82 -35.82 -17.94
CA MET A 632 4.46 -36.34 -17.86
C MET A 632 4.37 -37.77 -18.42
N ILE A 633 5.01 -38.02 -19.57
CA ILE A 633 5.08 -39.35 -20.17
C ILE A 633 5.83 -40.28 -19.22
N SER A 634 6.99 -39.87 -18.74
CA SER A 634 7.81 -40.71 -17.84
C SER A 634 7.10 -41.01 -16.51
N ALA A 635 6.37 -40.03 -15.96
CA ALA A 635 5.56 -40.22 -14.74
C ALA A 635 4.43 -41.25 -14.95
N PHE A 636 3.81 -41.26 -16.13
CA PHE A 636 2.79 -42.24 -16.46
C PHE A 636 3.39 -43.65 -16.79
N GLU A 637 4.51 -43.68 -17.46
CA GLU A 637 5.12 -44.96 -17.89
C GLU A 637 5.93 -45.64 -16.79
N CYS A 638 6.33 -44.94 -15.72
CA CYS A 638 7.04 -45.54 -14.60
C CYS A 638 6.13 -46.19 -13.54
N VAL A 639 4.80 -46.02 -13.64
CA VAL A 639 3.90 -46.67 -12.67
C VAL A 639 3.63 -48.13 -13.01
N HIS A 640 3.32 -48.88 -11.98
CA HIS A 640 3.09 -50.34 -12.07
C HIS A 640 1.90 -50.69 -12.97
N ASP A 641 2.00 -51.73 -13.75
CA ASP A 641 0.85 -52.31 -14.44
C ASP A 641 -0.19 -52.81 -13.43
N GLY A 642 -1.46 -52.73 -13.76
CA GLY A 642 -2.59 -53.22 -12.98
C GLY A 642 -3.15 -52.23 -11.96
N TRP A 643 -2.32 -51.48 -11.21
CA TRP A 643 -2.81 -50.56 -10.16
C TRP A 643 -2.09 -49.22 -10.08
N GLY A 644 -1.12 -49.01 -10.95
CA GLY A 644 -0.33 -47.79 -10.97
C GLY A 644 -1.17 -46.56 -11.30
N VAL A 645 -1.00 -45.45 -10.55
CA VAL A 645 -1.70 -44.18 -10.78
C VAL A 645 -0.69 -43.06 -10.93
N ALA A 646 -0.75 -42.36 -12.06
CA ALA A 646 0.01 -41.15 -12.32
C ALA A 646 -0.89 -39.92 -12.20
N VAL A 647 -0.43 -38.90 -11.51
CA VAL A 647 -1.15 -37.61 -11.32
C VAL A 647 -0.35 -36.46 -11.91
N LEU A 648 -0.93 -35.75 -12.87
CA LEU A 648 -0.33 -34.60 -13.51
C LEU A 648 -0.78 -33.30 -12.80
N VAL A 649 0.17 -32.47 -12.44
CA VAL A 649 -0.02 -31.22 -11.72
C VAL A 649 0.67 -30.05 -12.44
N GLY A 650 1.82 -30.32 -13.07
CA GLY A 650 2.58 -29.33 -13.82
C GLY A 650 1.77 -28.78 -15.00
N VAL A 651 1.88 -27.49 -15.27
CA VAL A 651 1.17 -26.83 -16.37
C VAL A 651 2.05 -26.87 -17.62
N PRO A 652 1.66 -27.63 -18.68
CA PRO A 652 2.42 -27.68 -19.92
C PRO A 652 2.20 -26.42 -20.76
N ASN A 653 3.03 -26.26 -21.81
CA ASN A 653 2.78 -25.26 -22.81
C ASN A 653 1.43 -25.55 -23.53
N LYS A 654 0.67 -24.49 -23.84
CA LYS A 654 -0.69 -24.62 -24.42
C LYS A 654 -0.76 -25.43 -25.72
N ASP A 655 0.32 -25.44 -26.50
CA ASP A 655 0.40 -26.12 -27.80
C ASP A 655 0.98 -27.55 -27.69
N ASP A 656 1.36 -27.96 -26.48
CA ASP A 656 1.92 -29.27 -26.24
C ASP A 656 0.85 -30.38 -26.12
N ALA A 657 1.18 -31.60 -26.51
CA ALA A 657 0.28 -32.73 -26.44
C ALA A 657 0.93 -33.90 -25.74
N PHE A 658 0.27 -34.47 -24.74
CA PHE A 658 0.63 -35.73 -24.11
C PHE A 658 0.36 -36.90 -25.09
N LYS A 659 1.35 -37.75 -25.30
CA LYS A 659 1.26 -38.95 -26.17
C LYS A 659 1.76 -40.14 -25.45
N THR A 660 0.96 -41.22 -25.41
CA THR A 660 1.35 -42.50 -24.87
C THR A 660 0.81 -43.63 -25.74
N HIS A 661 1.44 -44.84 -25.64
CA HIS A 661 0.94 -45.98 -26.35
C HIS A 661 -0.32 -46.51 -25.64
N PRO A 662 -1.43 -46.79 -26.38
CA PRO A 662 -2.68 -47.27 -25.77
C PRO A 662 -2.53 -48.53 -24.88
N VAL A 663 -1.53 -49.37 -25.11
CA VAL A 663 -1.20 -50.55 -24.27
C VAL A 663 -0.94 -50.14 -22.82
N ASN A 664 -0.39 -48.96 -22.56
CA ASN A 664 -0.19 -48.50 -21.17
C ASN A 664 -1.51 -48.39 -20.40
N LEU A 665 -2.60 -48.03 -21.10
CA LEU A 665 -3.95 -47.96 -20.51
C LEU A 665 -4.60 -49.36 -20.47
N LEU A 666 -4.32 -50.23 -21.48
CA LEU A 666 -4.78 -51.62 -21.48
C LEU A 666 -4.11 -52.44 -20.37
N ASN A 667 -2.90 -52.07 -19.94
CA ASN A 667 -2.24 -52.60 -18.78
C ASN A 667 -2.78 -52.08 -17.44
N GLU A 668 -3.99 -51.48 -17.45
CA GLU A 668 -4.73 -50.98 -16.27
C GLU A 668 -3.99 -49.91 -15.49
N ARG A 669 -3.03 -49.16 -16.10
CA ARG A 669 -2.48 -47.94 -15.54
C ARG A 669 -3.52 -46.83 -15.56
N THR A 670 -3.55 -46.03 -14.51
CA THR A 670 -4.48 -44.90 -14.41
C THR A 670 -3.73 -43.57 -14.56
N LEU A 671 -4.23 -42.69 -15.44
CA LEU A 671 -3.77 -41.30 -15.58
C LEU A 671 -4.83 -40.34 -15.05
N LYS A 672 -4.43 -39.44 -14.16
CA LYS A 672 -5.26 -38.36 -13.59
C LYS A 672 -4.56 -37.03 -13.71
N GLY A 673 -5.30 -35.95 -13.56
CA GLY A 673 -4.77 -34.59 -13.40
C GLY A 673 -5.54 -33.85 -12.35
N THR A 674 -4.94 -32.80 -11.77
CA THR A 674 -5.64 -31.97 -10.79
C THR A 674 -5.09 -30.55 -10.77
N PHE A 675 -5.98 -29.60 -10.62
CA PHE A 675 -5.64 -28.25 -10.16
C PHE A 675 -5.84 -28.17 -8.65
N PHE A 676 -4.98 -27.43 -7.96
CA PHE A 676 -5.08 -27.15 -6.53
C PHE A 676 -5.18 -28.43 -5.65
N GLY A 677 -4.66 -29.56 -6.14
CA GLY A 677 -4.70 -30.82 -5.39
C GLY A 677 -6.09 -31.34 -5.04
N ASN A 678 -7.09 -31.00 -5.85
CA ASN A 678 -8.50 -31.30 -5.64
C ASN A 678 -9.11 -30.72 -4.32
N TYR A 679 -8.47 -29.72 -3.72
CA TYR A 679 -9.05 -29.01 -2.59
C TYR A 679 -10.14 -28.03 -3.04
N LYS A 680 -11.22 -27.95 -2.26
CA LYS A 680 -12.23 -26.91 -2.36
C LYS A 680 -11.81 -25.71 -1.51
N PRO A 681 -11.58 -24.55 -2.11
CA PRO A 681 -10.98 -23.41 -1.40
C PRO A 681 -11.64 -23.02 -0.09
N ARG A 682 -12.95 -22.88 -0.11
CA ARG A 682 -13.73 -22.37 1.02
C ARG A 682 -14.09 -23.45 2.03
N THR A 683 -14.12 -24.70 1.59
CA THR A 683 -14.50 -25.84 2.44
C THR A 683 -13.29 -26.50 3.08
N ASP A 684 -12.23 -26.77 2.30
CA ASP A 684 -11.13 -27.61 2.76
C ASP A 684 -9.94 -26.82 3.33
N ILE A 685 -9.61 -25.65 2.75
CA ILE A 685 -8.41 -24.90 3.15
C ILE A 685 -8.43 -24.44 4.61
N PRO A 686 -9.56 -24.01 5.20
CA PRO A 686 -9.60 -23.73 6.63
C PRO A 686 -9.15 -24.92 7.50
N ALA A 687 -9.58 -26.14 7.14
CA ALA A 687 -9.16 -27.35 7.86
C ALA A 687 -7.66 -27.68 7.64
N VAL A 688 -7.09 -27.35 6.49
CA VAL A 688 -5.63 -27.50 6.24
C VAL A 688 -4.84 -26.51 7.10
N VAL A 689 -5.34 -25.28 7.29
CA VAL A 689 -4.76 -24.29 8.21
C VAL A 689 -4.78 -24.82 9.65
N GLU A 690 -5.90 -25.42 10.09
CA GLU A 690 -5.98 -26.02 11.44
C GLU A 690 -4.97 -27.16 11.62
N LYS A 691 -4.70 -27.99 10.61
CA LYS A 691 -3.64 -29.01 10.67
C LYS A 691 -2.25 -28.40 10.90
N TYR A 692 -1.96 -27.26 10.29
CA TYR A 692 -0.73 -26.53 10.56
C TYR A 692 -0.70 -25.98 12.00
N MET A 693 -1.78 -25.38 12.46
CA MET A 693 -1.90 -24.86 13.83
C MET A 693 -1.73 -25.96 14.88
N ASN A 694 -2.22 -27.17 14.59
CA ASN A 694 -2.08 -28.36 15.43
C ASN A 694 -0.74 -29.09 15.28
N GLN A 695 0.23 -28.57 14.48
CA GLN A 695 1.52 -29.19 14.21
C GLN A 695 1.44 -30.56 13.47
N GLU A 696 0.34 -30.82 12.79
CA GLU A 696 0.15 -32.00 11.94
C GLU A 696 0.73 -31.80 10.53
N LEU A 697 1.01 -30.53 10.16
CA LEU A 697 1.57 -30.10 8.89
C LEU A 697 2.67 -29.07 9.15
N GLU A 698 3.81 -29.21 8.49
CA GLU A 698 4.96 -28.30 8.61
C GLU A 698 5.06 -27.37 7.37
N LEU A 699 4.82 -26.07 7.52
CA LEU A 699 4.92 -25.09 6.44
C LEU A 699 6.26 -24.35 6.41
N ASP A 700 6.89 -24.16 7.57
CA ASP A 700 8.10 -23.33 7.71
C ASP A 700 9.25 -23.80 6.81
N LYS A 701 9.38 -25.11 6.59
CA LYS A 701 10.43 -25.69 5.74
C LYS A 701 10.29 -25.35 4.24
N PHE A 702 9.12 -24.85 3.81
CA PHE A 702 8.89 -24.39 2.43
C PHE A 702 9.32 -22.93 2.22
N ILE A 703 9.35 -22.11 3.27
CA ILE A 703 9.67 -20.70 3.19
C ILE A 703 11.18 -20.53 3.38
N THR A 704 11.88 -20.30 2.28
CA THR A 704 13.35 -20.19 2.28
C THR A 704 13.84 -18.76 2.34
N HIS A 705 13.04 -17.80 1.87
CA HIS A 705 13.39 -16.39 1.80
C HIS A 705 12.19 -15.52 2.18
N SER A 706 12.50 -14.31 2.64
CA SER A 706 11.52 -13.25 2.86
C SER A 706 12.13 -11.91 2.45
N VAL A 707 11.37 -11.11 1.67
CA VAL A 707 11.79 -9.79 1.20
C VAL A 707 10.70 -8.75 1.48
N ALA A 708 11.07 -7.48 1.47
CA ALA A 708 10.11 -6.39 1.48
C ALA A 708 9.39 -6.27 0.14
N PHE A 709 8.20 -5.68 0.11
CA PHE A 709 7.46 -5.45 -1.14
C PHE A 709 8.26 -4.59 -2.13
N SER A 710 9.00 -3.61 -1.63
CA SER A 710 9.94 -2.79 -2.43
C SER A 710 11.03 -3.60 -3.15
N GLU A 711 11.33 -4.81 -2.66
CA GLU A 711 12.35 -5.72 -3.23
C GLU A 711 11.70 -6.86 -4.05
N ILE A 712 10.46 -6.74 -4.51
CA ILE A 712 9.74 -7.84 -5.20
C ILE A 712 10.53 -8.42 -6.39
N ASN A 713 11.26 -7.60 -7.13
CA ASN A 713 12.09 -8.08 -8.25
C ASN A 713 13.20 -9.03 -7.79
N LYS A 714 13.74 -8.86 -6.57
CA LYS A 714 14.72 -9.78 -5.98
C LYS A 714 14.11 -11.17 -5.73
N ALA A 715 12.81 -11.24 -5.39
CA ALA A 715 12.13 -12.53 -5.29
C ALA A 715 12.10 -13.26 -6.64
N PHE A 716 11.88 -12.55 -7.75
CA PHE A 716 11.97 -13.10 -9.11
C PHE A 716 13.38 -13.60 -9.43
N GLU A 717 14.42 -12.82 -9.09
CA GLU A 717 15.83 -13.21 -9.28
C GLU A 717 16.18 -14.50 -8.53
N LEU A 718 15.82 -14.62 -7.25
CA LEU A 718 16.02 -15.81 -6.42
C LEU A 718 15.33 -17.05 -7.00
N MET A 719 14.12 -16.89 -7.51
CA MET A 719 13.38 -17.99 -8.12
C MET A 719 14.00 -18.42 -9.46
N LEU A 720 14.40 -17.49 -10.30
CA LEU A 720 15.07 -17.77 -11.59
C LEU A 720 16.45 -18.41 -11.39
N ALA A 721 17.18 -18.03 -10.34
CA ALA A 721 18.45 -18.65 -9.94
C ALA A 721 18.25 -20.07 -9.39
N GLY A 722 17.02 -20.48 -9.04
CA GLY A 722 16.71 -21.77 -8.45
C GLY A 722 17.14 -21.90 -6.98
N GLU A 723 17.45 -20.80 -6.31
CA GLU A 723 18.01 -20.74 -4.95
C GLU A 723 16.98 -20.90 -3.84
N GLY A 724 15.67 -20.78 -4.13
CA GLY A 724 14.60 -20.84 -3.13
C GLY A 724 13.45 -21.76 -3.49
N LEU A 725 12.67 -22.19 -2.46
CA LEU A 725 11.39 -22.89 -2.65
C LEU A 725 10.23 -21.90 -2.70
N ARG A 726 10.10 -21.06 -1.67
CA ARG A 726 9.17 -19.95 -1.60
C ARG A 726 9.87 -18.73 -1.03
N CYS A 727 9.65 -17.61 -1.69
CA CYS A 727 10.01 -16.27 -1.19
C CYS A 727 8.74 -15.56 -0.77
N VAL A 728 8.58 -15.29 0.52
CA VAL A 728 7.47 -14.53 1.06
C VAL A 728 7.80 -13.04 0.98
N ILE A 729 6.88 -12.26 0.44
CA ILE A 729 6.98 -10.81 0.26
C ILE A 729 6.09 -10.15 1.31
N ARG A 730 6.67 -9.31 2.15
CA ARG A 730 5.96 -8.56 3.20
C ARG A 730 5.50 -7.22 2.64
N MET A 731 4.19 -6.94 2.75
CA MET A 731 3.60 -5.75 2.15
C MET A 731 3.83 -4.47 2.96
N ASP A 732 4.10 -4.60 4.26
CA ASP A 732 4.27 -3.51 5.24
C ASP A 732 5.75 -3.18 5.55
N ALA A 733 6.67 -3.62 4.70
CA ALA A 733 8.13 -3.45 4.90
C ALA A 733 8.74 -2.56 3.82
#